data_64913e7a6b6b54a2c431e06dab50695f
#
_entry.id   64913e7a6b6b54a2c431e06dab50695f
#
_cell.length_a   1.000
_cell.length_b   1.000
_cell.length_c   1.000
_cell.angle_alpha   90.00
_cell.angle_beta   90.00
_cell.angle_gamma   90.00
#
_symmetry.space_group_name_H-M   'P 1'
#
loop_
_entity.id
_entity.type
_entity.pdbx_description
1 polymer ?
#
loop_
_entity_poly.entity_id
_entity_poly.type
_entity_poly.pdbx_seq_one_letter_code
_entity_poly.pdbx_strand_id
1 'polypeptide(L)'
;MLYKVVKKIKIIATLGPATNKEEDIVRVKDKGVDFIRINMSHSSLEDMEHFLKMAKKVKIPFVIDTEGSQVRTGELSTPTVDVSENSEIKIFDKPIVGDNTKLSLKPEGVVPQLEKGDLIQIDFDTAVLRVSDTSTISRGYITAKVVTAGILGKNKAVVLDRACGRPLHLPILSKKDYDSIKLGMEYGVGHIALSFARSGKCLDEVRRATQNTMQVISKIECVDALRNLDVIIAKSDYLLIDRGDLSKEIPVEKIPFTQKIILNKAAKAKVPVFVATNLLETMINSRKPTRAEVHDILNTILDGAGGLVLAAETAIGKHPMECINMLNKLINHAQLAMDGSDVSQKEEEFVSKLLAKNYLLDSEVSSSLIEPHGGRLVNRVAVKIPEKSYLDSLPKINLDENRQRDVEQIAVGTYSPIEGFMNKDNFNSVLDRMRLSNGLVWSLPIFLDVSEEKAAELAVGSDVALVDERGEAMAILNLEEKYHFDKTEMAEKLYATLSDEHPGVRWIFNLNPVMLGGKITLLRRRDNEDKEYEMTPKQTRSLFEERGWSKVVAFHTRNVPHRGHEFIQMKAMEREKCDGLFVHPVVGKKKQGDFNAKYITKAYEIMTEKFYPQNRVIFGTFSTYSRYAGPREALFTALCRQNFGCSHFVVGRDHTGVKDFYHPKASHNIFDRFPDIGIKAVCFDKVFYSPTLQDHVHLADNPEHPEDDSQHISGTQARKMFEAGELPPAWFMRPEISQMIIDAVKRGEEVFVR
;
A
#
# COMPACT_ATOMS: atom_id res chain seq x y z
N MET A 1 19.04 33.99 3.52
CA MET A 1 18.47 32.67 3.91
C MET A 1 17.04 32.59 3.37
N LEU A 2 16.87 32.06 2.19
CA LEU A 2 15.54 31.81 1.61
C LEU A 2 15.15 30.37 1.98
N TYR A 3 14.22 30.21 2.91
CA TYR A 3 13.53 28.94 3.09
C TYR A 3 12.86 28.60 1.76
N LYS A 4 13.45 27.70 0.96
CA LYS A 4 12.75 27.05 -0.13
C LYS A 4 11.67 26.18 0.52
N VAL A 5 10.44 26.64 0.52
CA VAL A 5 9.27 25.79 0.79
C VAL A 5 9.36 24.66 -0.22
N VAL A 6 9.61 23.44 0.25
CA VAL A 6 9.61 22.24 -0.60
C VAL A 6 8.20 22.13 -1.17
N LYS A 7 8.06 22.35 -2.46
CA LYS A 7 6.78 22.33 -3.14
C LYS A 7 6.33 20.89 -3.22
N LYS A 8 5.25 20.53 -2.53
CA LYS A 8 4.70 19.17 -2.56
C LYS A 8 4.41 18.75 -4.00
N ILE A 9 5.02 17.67 -4.48
CA ILE A 9 4.74 17.07 -5.80
C ILE A 9 3.35 16.45 -5.74
N LYS A 10 2.46 16.88 -6.62
CA LYS A 10 1.07 16.39 -6.68
C LYS A 10 0.96 15.15 -7.54
N ILE A 11 0.02 14.26 -7.21
CA ILE A 11 -0.25 13.04 -7.97
C ILE A 11 -1.67 13.12 -8.53
N ILE A 12 -1.80 12.83 -9.81
CA ILE A 12 -3.09 12.60 -10.49
C ILE A 12 -3.17 11.12 -10.87
N ALA A 13 -4.25 10.44 -10.51
CA ALA A 13 -4.53 9.08 -10.94
C ALA A 13 -5.72 9.07 -11.91
N THR A 14 -5.55 8.45 -13.09
CA THR A 14 -6.64 8.28 -14.05
C THR A 14 -7.48 7.08 -13.68
N LEU A 15 -8.81 7.29 -13.62
CA LEU A 15 -9.77 6.24 -13.34
C LEU A 15 -10.16 5.49 -14.62
N GLY A 16 -10.53 4.24 -14.45
CA GLY A 16 -10.97 3.35 -15.51
C GLY A 16 -11.38 1.98 -14.97
N PRO A 17 -11.46 0.95 -15.83
CA PRO A 17 -11.88 -0.40 -15.43
C PRO A 17 -11.13 -1.00 -14.24
N ALA A 18 -9.84 -0.66 -14.06
CA ALA A 18 -9.03 -1.18 -12.96
C ALA A 18 -9.29 -0.49 -11.60
N THR A 19 -10.02 0.64 -11.61
CA THR A 19 -10.29 1.48 -10.42
C THR A 19 -11.75 1.95 -10.41
N ASN A 20 -12.70 1.06 -10.74
CA ASN A 20 -14.10 1.42 -10.96
C ASN A 20 -15.01 1.23 -9.75
N LYS A 21 -14.48 0.83 -8.60
CA LYS A 21 -15.23 0.65 -7.36
C LYS A 21 -14.94 1.79 -6.38
N GLU A 22 -15.92 2.10 -5.52
CA GLU A 22 -15.75 3.10 -4.46
C GLU A 22 -14.56 2.78 -3.55
N GLU A 23 -14.35 1.50 -3.23
CA GLU A 23 -13.21 1.04 -2.42
C GLU A 23 -11.87 1.39 -3.05
N ASP A 24 -11.76 1.27 -4.37
CA ASP A 24 -10.54 1.62 -5.09
C ASP A 24 -10.26 3.12 -4.99
N ILE A 25 -11.29 3.97 -5.12
CA ILE A 25 -11.14 5.42 -5.00
C ILE A 25 -10.75 5.83 -3.57
N VAL A 26 -11.31 5.16 -2.55
CA VAL A 26 -10.88 5.36 -1.16
C VAL A 26 -9.40 5.00 -0.99
N ARG A 27 -8.98 3.85 -1.50
CA ARG A 27 -7.57 3.42 -1.45
C ARG A 27 -6.65 4.38 -2.19
N VAL A 28 -7.06 4.85 -3.37
CA VAL A 28 -6.32 5.87 -4.15
C VAL A 28 -6.10 7.13 -3.32
N LYS A 29 -7.17 7.64 -2.67
CA LYS A 29 -7.09 8.81 -1.79
C LYS A 29 -6.18 8.58 -0.58
N ASP A 30 -6.35 7.45 0.11
CA ASP A 30 -5.57 7.10 1.30
C ASP A 30 -4.07 6.95 1.02
N LYS A 31 -3.72 6.62 -0.23
CA LYS A 31 -2.32 6.58 -0.72
C LYS A 31 -1.77 7.96 -1.12
N GLY A 32 -2.49 9.03 -0.83
CA GLY A 32 -2.00 10.40 -1.00
C GLY A 32 -2.13 10.96 -2.41
N VAL A 33 -2.98 10.39 -3.27
CA VAL A 33 -3.33 10.97 -4.57
C VAL A 33 -4.11 12.26 -4.35
N ASP A 34 -3.69 13.36 -5.00
CA ASP A 34 -4.28 14.67 -4.84
C ASP A 34 -5.51 14.88 -5.74
N PHE A 35 -5.53 14.27 -6.92
CA PHE A 35 -6.62 14.37 -7.88
C PHE A 35 -6.90 13.04 -8.57
N ILE A 36 -8.15 12.77 -8.85
CA ILE A 36 -8.53 11.70 -9.78
C ILE A 36 -8.97 12.32 -11.11
N ARG A 37 -8.64 11.67 -12.22
CA ARG A 37 -8.91 12.14 -13.58
C ARG A 37 -9.74 11.13 -14.36
N ILE A 38 -10.66 11.61 -15.19
CA ILE A 38 -11.31 10.81 -16.24
C ILE A 38 -10.90 11.35 -17.60
N ASN A 39 -10.49 10.43 -18.49
CA ASN A 39 -10.14 10.77 -19.88
C ASN A 39 -11.36 10.55 -20.79
N MET A 40 -11.96 11.65 -21.24
CA MET A 40 -13.16 11.62 -22.08
C MET A 40 -12.92 11.05 -23.49
N SER A 41 -11.67 10.92 -23.93
CA SER A 41 -11.36 10.22 -25.20
C SER A 41 -11.69 8.72 -25.13
N HIS A 42 -11.75 8.14 -23.93
CA HIS A 42 -11.94 6.70 -23.71
C HIS A 42 -13.13 6.35 -22.81
N SER A 43 -13.85 7.34 -22.29
CA SER A 43 -14.95 7.15 -21.34
C SER A 43 -16.24 7.77 -21.89
N SER A 44 -17.38 7.22 -21.50
CA SER A 44 -18.69 7.78 -21.80
C SER A 44 -19.10 8.85 -20.77
N LEU A 45 -20.23 9.55 -21.02
CA LEU A 45 -20.81 10.46 -20.01
C LEU A 45 -21.37 9.70 -18.82
N GLU A 46 -21.88 8.48 -19.04
CA GLU A 46 -22.36 7.59 -17.98
C GLU A 46 -21.20 7.16 -17.06
N ASP A 47 -20.05 6.79 -17.64
CA ASP A 47 -18.84 6.47 -16.85
C ASP A 47 -18.41 7.69 -16.03
N MET A 48 -18.41 8.86 -16.62
CA MET A 48 -18.06 10.10 -15.95
C MET A 48 -18.99 10.38 -14.76
N GLU A 49 -20.31 10.25 -14.96
CA GLU A 49 -21.28 10.46 -13.88
C GLU A 49 -21.12 9.45 -12.75
N HIS A 50 -20.84 8.19 -13.08
CA HIS A 50 -20.54 7.14 -12.11
C HIS A 50 -19.34 7.53 -11.24
N PHE A 51 -18.23 7.93 -11.84
CA PHE A 51 -17.04 8.34 -11.11
C PHE A 51 -17.24 9.64 -10.32
N LEU A 52 -18.01 10.58 -10.82
CA LEU A 52 -18.34 11.84 -10.11
C LEU A 52 -19.13 11.57 -8.82
N LYS A 53 -20.10 10.66 -8.85
CA LYS A 53 -20.86 10.24 -7.65
C LYS A 53 -19.92 9.67 -6.58
N MET A 54 -18.99 8.81 -6.97
CA MET A 54 -18.00 8.23 -6.06
C MET A 54 -17.00 9.28 -5.55
N ALA A 55 -16.48 10.13 -6.43
CA ALA A 55 -15.55 11.20 -6.06
C ALA A 55 -16.15 12.15 -4.99
N LYS A 56 -17.41 12.52 -5.18
CA LYS A 56 -18.17 13.38 -4.22
C LYS A 56 -18.32 12.70 -2.86
N LYS A 57 -18.63 11.39 -2.84
CA LYS A 57 -18.77 10.62 -1.61
C LYS A 57 -17.45 10.47 -0.87
N VAL A 58 -16.37 10.19 -1.59
CA VAL A 58 -15.02 10.03 -1.04
C VAL A 58 -14.38 11.40 -0.71
N LYS A 59 -14.89 12.49 -1.26
CA LYS A 59 -14.36 13.86 -1.14
C LYS A 59 -12.91 13.94 -1.66
N ILE A 60 -12.69 13.53 -2.91
CA ILE A 60 -11.43 13.70 -3.63
C ILE A 60 -11.65 14.63 -4.83
N PRO A 61 -10.74 15.58 -5.09
CA PRO A 61 -10.86 16.48 -6.24
C PRO A 61 -10.83 15.72 -7.57
N PHE A 62 -11.66 16.17 -8.52
CA PHE A 62 -11.87 15.53 -9.80
C PHE A 62 -11.39 16.42 -10.95
N VAL A 63 -10.76 15.82 -11.96
CA VAL A 63 -10.31 16.48 -13.18
C VAL A 63 -11.04 15.86 -14.37
N ILE A 64 -11.75 16.69 -15.15
CA ILE A 64 -12.29 16.31 -16.46
C ILE A 64 -11.18 16.51 -17.49
N ASP A 65 -10.76 15.47 -18.17
CA ASP A 65 -9.80 15.57 -19.28
C ASP A 65 -10.57 15.48 -20.60
N THR A 66 -10.62 16.58 -21.33
CA THR A 66 -11.43 16.71 -22.55
C THR A 66 -10.93 15.77 -23.63
N GLU A 67 -11.85 15.34 -24.51
CA GLU A 67 -11.50 14.61 -25.72
C GLU A 67 -10.66 15.51 -26.66
N GLY A 68 -11.05 16.77 -26.78
CA GLY A 68 -10.42 17.75 -27.66
C GLY A 68 -10.56 17.38 -29.14
N SER A 69 -9.89 18.14 -29.97
CA SER A 69 -9.91 17.91 -31.43
C SER A 69 -8.56 17.42 -31.92
N GLN A 70 -8.43 16.10 -32.05
CA GLN A 70 -7.35 15.44 -32.77
C GLN A 70 -7.83 14.97 -34.11
N VAL A 71 -7.02 15.14 -35.15
CA VAL A 71 -7.34 14.58 -36.47
C VAL A 71 -7.24 13.06 -36.39
N ARG A 72 -8.28 12.37 -36.87
CA ARG A 72 -8.34 10.91 -36.85
C ARG A 72 -8.87 10.38 -38.17
N THR A 73 -8.54 9.12 -38.46
CA THR A 73 -9.18 8.38 -39.57
C THR A 73 -10.65 8.11 -39.24
N GLY A 74 -11.48 8.10 -40.27
CA GLY A 74 -12.91 7.74 -40.19
C GLY A 74 -13.14 6.24 -40.04
N GLU A 75 -14.38 5.82 -40.32
CA GLU A 75 -14.78 4.42 -40.33
C GLU A 75 -14.21 3.70 -41.58
N LEU A 76 -13.89 2.42 -41.43
CA LEU A 76 -13.40 1.52 -42.45
C LEU A 76 -14.34 0.34 -42.64
N SER A 77 -14.35 -0.24 -43.83
CA SER A 77 -15.13 -1.45 -44.17
C SER A 77 -14.67 -2.69 -43.40
N THR A 78 -13.40 -2.70 -43.01
CA THR A 78 -12.75 -3.75 -42.17
C THR A 78 -12.02 -3.07 -41.03
N PRO A 79 -11.67 -3.78 -39.95
CA PRO A 79 -10.94 -3.19 -38.82
C PRO A 79 -9.63 -2.51 -39.23
N THR A 80 -8.97 -3.05 -40.24
CA THR A 80 -7.74 -2.53 -40.85
C THR A 80 -7.75 -2.73 -42.35
N VAL A 81 -7.01 -1.88 -43.08
CA VAL A 81 -6.87 -1.92 -44.53
C VAL A 81 -5.39 -1.70 -44.90
N ASP A 82 -4.84 -2.56 -45.73
CA ASP A 82 -3.48 -2.42 -46.28
C ASP A 82 -3.45 -1.45 -47.42
N VAL A 83 -2.46 -0.56 -47.45
CA VAL A 83 -2.18 0.37 -48.53
C VAL A 83 -0.77 0.17 -49.03
N SER A 84 -0.63 0.19 -50.37
CA SER A 84 0.63 -0.05 -51.07
C SER A 84 1.29 1.26 -51.54
N GLU A 85 2.61 1.30 -51.56
CA GLU A 85 3.35 2.46 -52.08
C GLU A 85 2.91 2.83 -53.49
N ASN A 86 2.92 4.13 -53.74
CA ASN A 86 2.51 4.74 -55.00
C ASN A 86 1.02 4.60 -55.38
N SER A 87 0.20 3.91 -54.57
CA SER A 87 -1.25 3.90 -54.76
C SER A 87 -1.87 5.28 -54.44
N GLU A 88 -3.01 5.57 -55.07
CA GLU A 88 -3.76 6.80 -54.80
C GLU A 88 -4.96 6.53 -53.92
N ILE A 89 -5.15 7.40 -52.92
CA ILE A 89 -6.26 7.34 -51.99
C ILE A 89 -7.01 8.66 -52.00
N LYS A 90 -8.34 8.61 -52.15
CA LYS A 90 -9.22 9.78 -52.02
C LYS A 90 -9.51 10.03 -50.55
N ILE A 91 -9.24 11.26 -50.07
CA ILE A 91 -9.45 11.65 -48.68
C ILE A 91 -10.64 12.60 -48.61
N PHE A 92 -11.70 12.13 -47.95
CA PHE A 92 -12.98 12.82 -47.84
C PHE A 92 -13.06 13.64 -46.55
N ASP A 93 -13.68 14.83 -46.64
CA ASP A 93 -13.96 15.68 -45.48
C ASP A 93 -15.18 15.19 -44.68
N LYS A 94 -16.20 14.69 -45.40
CA LYS A 94 -17.39 14.11 -44.75
C LYS A 94 -17.20 12.64 -44.44
N PRO A 95 -17.85 12.15 -43.34
CA PRO A 95 -17.77 10.74 -42.97
C PRO A 95 -18.19 9.79 -44.11
N ILE A 96 -17.31 8.86 -44.44
CA ILE A 96 -17.57 7.75 -45.36
C ILE A 96 -17.04 6.44 -44.74
N VAL A 97 -17.52 5.32 -45.25
CA VAL A 97 -16.87 4.02 -44.98
C VAL A 97 -15.72 3.87 -45.97
N GLY A 98 -14.51 3.92 -45.42
CA GLY A 98 -13.26 3.85 -46.21
C GLY A 98 -12.82 2.43 -46.55
N ASP A 99 -11.86 2.35 -47.48
CA ASP A 99 -11.19 1.14 -47.92
C ASP A 99 -9.75 1.50 -48.39
N ASN A 100 -9.10 0.61 -49.13
CA ASN A 100 -7.75 0.86 -49.65
C ASN A 100 -7.67 1.94 -50.77
N THR A 101 -8.78 2.52 -51.20
CA THR A 101 -8.85 3.56 -52.25
C THR A 101 -9.42 4.88 -51.75
N LYS A 102 -10.06 4.89 -50.62
CA LYS A 102 -10.72 6.07 -50.02
C LYS A 102 -10.71 6.03 -48.51
N LEU A 103 -10.61 7.19 -47.89
CA LEU A 103 -10.56 7.40 -46.44
C LEU A 103 -11.27 8.71 -46.09
N SER A 104 -11.91 8.82 -44.93
CA SER A 104 -12.32 10.12 -44.40
C SER A 104 -11.46 10.51 -43.21
N LEU A 105 -11.29 11.81 -43.02
CA LEU A 105 -10.68 12.37 -41.79
C LEU A 105 -11.75 13.06 -40.95
N LYS A 106 -11.58 13.06 -39.67
CA LYS A 106 -12.42 13.80 -38.73
C LYS A 106 -11.54 14.64 -37.77
N PRO A 107 -12.05 15.80 -37.26
CA PRO A 107 -13.37 16.35 -37.54
C PRO A 107 -13.52 16.87 -38.95
N GLU A 108 -14.77 17.09 -39.38
CA GLU A 108 -15.05 17.78 -40.67
C GLU A 108 -14.38 19.17 -40.69
N GLY A 109 -14.00 19.64 -41.87
CA GLY A 109 -13.29 20.92 -42.06
C GLY A 109 -11.76 20.79 -42.02
N VAL A 110 -11.21 19.61 -41.83
CA VAL A 110 -9.76 19.33 -41.87
C VAL A 110 -9.26 19.27 -43.31
N VAL A 111 -9.94 18.49 -44.15
CA VAL A 111 -9.50 18.21 -45.53
C VAL A 111 -9.40 19.48 -46.38
N PRO A 112 -10.33 20.46 -46.29
CA PRO A 112 -10.21 21.74 -47.01
C PRO A 112 -8.99 22.61 -46.61
N GLN A 113 -8.33 22.31 -45.48
CA GLN A 113 -7.14 23.06 -45.04
C GLN A 113 -5.84 22.44 -45.55
N LEU A 114 -5.90 21.30 -46.24
CA LEU A 114 -4.74 20.62 -46.79
C LEU A 114 -4.37 21.17 -48.13
N GLU A 115 -3.07 21.28 -48.39
CA GLU A 115 -2.52 21.74 -49.65
C GLU A 115 -1.67 20.66 -50.34
N LYS A 116 -1.46 20.80 -51.62
CA LYS A 116 -0.58 19.90 -52.36
C LYS A 116 0.84 19.89 -51.78
N GLY A 117 1.33 18.70 -51.47
CA GLY A 117 2.63 18.48 -50.87
C GLY A 117 2.59 18.22 -49.35
N ASP A 118 1.47 18.50 -48.65
CA ASP A 118 1.31 18.16 -47.26
C ASP A 118 1.41 16.65 -47.05
N LEU A 119 2.03 16.23 -45.91
CA LEU A 119 2.11 14.82 -45.52
C LEU A 119 1.06 14.51 -44.46
N ILE A 120 0.46 13.34 -44.61
CA ILE A 120 -0.54 12.80 -43.72
C ILE A 120 0.05 11.52 -43.13
N GLN A 121 0.49 11.59 -41.89
CA GLN A 121 1.04 10.44 -41.14
C GLN A 121 -0.06 9.80 -40.29
N ILE A 122 -0.23 8.48 -40.42
CA ILE A 122 -1.30 7.74 -39.78
C ILE A 122 -0.69 6.72 -38.80
N ASP A 123 -1.20 6.71 -37.56
CA ASP A 123 -0.91 5.73 -36.51
C ASP A 123 0.59 5.47 -36.30
N PHE A 124 1.35 6.48 -35.85
CA PHE A 124 2.79 6.41 -35.58
C PHE A 124 3.65 5.96 -36.78
N ASP A 125 3.47 6.62 -37.93
CA ASP A 125 4.19 6.34 -39.17
C ASP A 125 3.91 4.95 -39.77
N THR A 126 2.80 4.30 -39.38
CA THR A 126 2.38 3.04 -39.99
C THR A 126 2.09 3.20 -41.48
N ALA A 127 1.56 4.36 -41.90
CA ALA A 127 1.43 4.74 -43.28
C ALA A 127 1.61 6.26 -43.45
N VAL A 128 2.30 6.66 -44.51
CA VAL A 128 2.49 8.07 -44.85
C VAL A 128 1.91 8.36 -46.21
N LEU A 129 1.02 9.35 -46.29
CA LEU A 129 0.40 9.81 -47.54
C LEU A 129 0.88 11.23 -47.83
N ARG A 130 1.01 11.58 -49.11
CA ARG A 130 1.32 12.94 -49.53
C ARG A 130 0.17 13.44 -50.43
N VAL A 131 -0.37 14.59 -50.08
CA VAL A 131 -1.41 15.25 -50.90
C VAL A 131 -0.87 15.52 -52.28
N SER A 132 -1.49 14.92 -53.29
CA SER A 132 -1.09 15.02 -54.69
C SER A 132 -1.97 15.98 -55.50
N ASP A 133 -3.28 16.06 -55.19
CA ASP A 133 -4.24 16.92 -55.88
C ASP A 133 -5.34 17.42 -54.95
N THR A 134 -5.59 18.73 -54.99
CA THR A 134 -6.66 19.41 -54.22
C THR A 134 -7.75 20.00 -55.12
N SER A 135 -7.67 19.82 -56.44
CA SER A 135 -8.64 20.37 -57.38
C SER A 135 -10.07 19.83 -57.22
N THR A 136 -10.18 18.65 -56.54
CA THR A 136 -11.46 17.98 -56.30
C THR A 136 -12.11 18.38 -54.98
N ILE A 137 -11.59 19.37 -54.28
CA ILE A 137 -12.09 19.79 -52.95
C ILE A 137 -13.55 20.26 -52.99
N SER A 138 -13.99 20.89 -54.11
CA SER A 138 -15.39 21.25 -54.33
C SER A 138 -16.33 20.05 -54.43
N ARG A 139 -15.79 18.83 -54.66
CA ARG A 139 -16.51 17.55 -54.64
C ARG A 139 -16.44 16.85 -53.30
N GLY A 140 -15.84 17.50 -52.29
CA GLY A 140 -15.75 16.99 -50.90
C GLY A 140 -14.57 16.06 -50.65
N TYR A 141 -13.59 15.93 -51.52
CA TYR A 141 -12.39 15.14 -51.32
C TYR A 141 -11.14 15.73 -51.99
N ILE A 142 -9.99 15.26 -51.55
CA ILE A 142 -8.69 15.49 -52.19
C ILE A 142 -8.07 14.13 -52.55
N THR A 143 -7.03 14.11 -53.36
CA THR A 143 -6.27 12.89 -53.65
C THR A 143 -4.90 12.95 -52.99
N ALA A 144 -4.50 11.86 -52.37
CA ALA A 144 -3.17 11.69 -51.79
C ALA A 144 -2.52 10.40 -52.33
N LYS A 145 -1.19 10.44 -52.47
CA LYS A 145 -0.37 9.30 -52.88
C LYS A 145 0.29 8.68 -51.68
N VAL A 146 0.25 7.36 -51.57
CA VAL A 146 0.94 6.63 -50.50
C VAL A 146 2.45 6.72 -50.74
N VAL A 147 3.17 7.28 -49.76
CA VAL A 147 4.63 7.42 -49.77
C VAL A 147 5.27 6.24 -49.03
N THR A 148 4.70 5.84 -47.92
CA THR A 148 5.13 4.66 -47.15
C THR A 148 3.94 3.73 -46.99
N ALA A 149 4.10 2.51 -47.49
CA ALA A 149 3.11 1.45 -47.36
C ALA A 149 2.86 1.11 -45.86
N GLY A 150 1.63 0.70 -45.56
CA GLY A 150 1.29 0.32 -44.20
C GLY A 150 -0.17 -0.06 -44.00
N ILE A 151 -0.58 -0.17 -42.76
CA ILE A 151 -1.91 -0.61 -42.35
C ILE A 151 -2.71 0.59 -41.84
N LEU A 152 -3.82 0.91 -42.49
CA LEU A 152 -4.77 1.92 -42.01
C LEU A 152 -5.76 1.28 -41.05
N GLY A 153 -5.90 1.84 -39.85
CA GLY A 153 -6.91 1.45 -38.85
C GLY A 153 -8.02 2.49 -38.73
N LYS A 154 -9.20 2.10 -38.26
CA LYS A 154 -10.28 3.04 -37.94
C LYS A 154 -9.99 3.83 -36.67
N ASN A 155 -10.42 5.10 -36.64
CA ASN A 155 -10.28 6.01 -35.52
C ASN A 155 -8.84 6.20 -35.01
N LYS A 156 -7.86 6.04 -35.89
CA LYS A 156 -6.43 6.21 -35.60
C LYS A 156 -6.02 7.67 -35.67
N ALA A 157 -5.06 8.05 -34.83
CA ALA A 157 -4.50 9.39 -34.82
C ALA A 157 -3.82 9.73 -36.15
N VAL A 158 -4.01 10.95 -36.61
CA VAL A 158 -3.42 11.47 -37.81
C VAL A 158 -2.64 12.74 -37.53
N VAL A 159 -1.36 12.75 -37.87
CA VAL A 159 -0.50 13.93 -37.84
C VAL A 159 -0.39 14.52 -39.23
N LEU A 160 -0.58 15.84 -39.32
CA LEU A 160 -0.51 16.58 -40.55
C LEU A 160 0.77 17.41 -40.56
N ASP A 161 1.78 16.98 -41.35
CA ASP A 161 2.99 17.77 -41.58
C ASP A 161 2.74 18.71 -42.78
N ARG A 162 2.44 19.95 -42.42
CA ARG A 162 2.06 21.00 -43.38
C ARG A 162 3.26 21.88 -43.68
N ALA A 163 3.61 21.96 -44.96
CA ALA A 163 4.69 22.82 -45.42
C ALA A 163 4.51 24.26 -44.87
N CYS A 164 5.61 24.91 -44.50
CA CYS A 164 5.63 26.28 -43.99
C CYS A 164 4.92 26.50 -42.63
N GLY A 165 4.58 25.46 -41.89
CA GLY A 165 4.06 25.56 -40.52
C GLY A 165 2.74 26.30 -40.37
N ARG A 166 1.84 26.20 -41.35
CA ARG A 166 0.51 26.81 -41.32
C ARG A 166 -0.30 26.28 -40.11
N PRO A 167 -1.05 27.14 -39.40
CA PRO A 167 -1.86 26.70 -38.27
C PRO A 167 -3.04 25.82 -38.74
N LEU A 168 -3.37 24.79 -37.97
CA LEU A 168 -4.55 23.96 -38.21
C LEU A 168 -5.71 24.50 -37.37
N HIS A 169 -6.81 24.82 -38.03
CA HIS A 169 -8.02 25.30 -37.36
C HIS A 169 -8.96 24.11 -37.09
N LEU A 170 -9.01 23.68 -35.87
CA LEU A 170 -9.90 22.64 -35.39
C LEU A 170 -10.86 23.20 -34.34
N PRO A 171 -12.04 22.61 -34.15
CA PRO A 171 -12.88 22.91 -33.02
C PRO A 171 -12.08 22.79 -31.74
N ILE A 172 -12.25 23.67 -30.77
CA ILE A 172 -11.49 23.62 -29.53
C ILE A 172 -12.06 22.54 -28.59
N LEU A 173 -13.38 22.49 -28.50
CA LEU A 173 -14.14 21.53 -27.75
C LEU A 173 -15.07 20.74 -28.64
N SER A 174 -15.20 19.44 -28.42
CA SER A 174 -16.20 18.60 -29.07
C SER A 174 -17.57 18.78 -28.40
N LYS A 175 -18.64 18.30 -29.04
CA LYS A 175 -19.97 18.26 -28.40
C LYS A 175 -19.93 17.51 -27.08
N LYS A 176 -19.22 16.39 -27.02
CA LYS A 176 -19.03 15.59 -25.81
C LYS A 176 -18.32 16.38 -24.70
N ASP A 177 -17.35 17.22 -25.08
CA ASP A 177 -16.65 18.07 -24.12
C ASP A 177 -17.61 19.10 -23.48
N TYR A 178 -18.49 19.74 -24.28
CA TYR A 178 -19.50 20.64 -23.76
C TYR A 178 -20.48 19.93 -22.83
N ASP A 179 -20.92 18.73 -23.18
CA ASP A 179 -21.82 17.91 -22.34
C ASP A 179 -21.10 17.50 -21.03
N SER A 180 -19.81 17.14 -21.10
CA SER A 180 -18.97 16.80 -19.94
C SER A 180 -18.76 18.02 -19.01
N ILE A 181 -18.50 19.20 -19.58
CA ILE A 181 -18.36 20.44 -18.81
C ILE A 181 -19.65 20.74 -18.06
N LYS A 182 -20.80 20.64 -18.73
CA LYS A 182 -22.11 20.87 -18.11
C LYS A 182 -22.33 19.92 -16.95
N LEU A 183 -22.13 18.63 -17.15
CA LEU A 183 -22.26 17.61 -16.09
C LEU A 183 -21.27 17.88 -14.95
N GLY A 184 -20.03 18.24 -15.25
CA GLY A 184 -19.03 18.60 -14.25
C GLY A 184 -19.41 19.80 -13.40
N MET A 185 -20.01 20.83 -13.99
CA MET A 185 -20.52 22.01 -13.26
C MET A 185 -21.65 21.63 -12.30
N GLU A 186 -22.58 20.74 -12.70
CA GLU A 186 -23.67 20.25 -11.87
C GLU A 186 -23.14 19.50 -10.62
N TYR A 187 -22.00 18.80 -10.74
CA TYR A 187 -21.34 18.09 -9.63
C TYR A 187 -20.32 18.94 -8.86
N GLY A 188 -20.08 20.21 -9.30
CA GLY A 188 -19.14 21.12 -8.64
C GLY A 188 -17.67 20.77 -8.89
N VAL A 189 -17.34 20.22 -10.08
CA VAL A 189 -15.94 19.91 -10.47
C VAL A 189 -15.14 21.21 -10.59
N GLY A 190 -13.99 21.26 -9.94
CA GLY A 190 -13.14 22.44 -9.91
C GLY A 190 -11.98 22.46 -10.91
N HIS A 191 -11.75 21.40 -11.69
CA HIS A 191 -10.60 21.29 -12.59
C HIS A 191 -10.97 20.67 -13.93
N ILE A 192 -10.41 21.24 -15.01
CA ILE A 192 -10.53 20.71 -16.37
C ILE A 192 -9.16 20.70 -17.05
N ALA A 193 -8.80 19.58 -17.65
CA ALA A 193 -7.63 19.44 -18.51
C ALA A 193 -8.05 19.60 -19.98
N LEU A 194 -7.53 20.63 -20.63
CA LEU A 194 -7.84 20.94 -22.01
C LEU A 194 -6.84 20.21 -22.93
N SER A 195 -7.32 19.22 -23.67
CA SER A 195 -6.54 18.52 -24.68
C SER A 195 -6.25 19.43 -25.88
N PHE A 196 -5.06 19.32 -26.43
CA PHE A 196 -4.59 20.09 -27.57
C PHE A 196 -4.76 21.61 -27.45
N ALA A 197 -4.24 22.17 -26.34
CA ALA A 197 -4.24 23.62 -26.10
C ALA A 197 -3.33 24.37 -27.12
N ARG A 198 -3.81 24.58 -28.35
CA ARG A 198 -3.00 25.12 -29.46
C ARG A 198 -2.70 26.61 -29.36
N SER A 199 -3.54 27.38 -28.68
CA SER A 199 -3.39 28.84 -28.57
C SER A 199 -4.11 29.40 -27.35
N GLY A 200 -3.85 30.65 -27.02
CA GLY A 200 -4.56 31.35 -25.96
C GLY A 200 -6.10 31.45 -26.15
N LYS A 201 -6.58 31.38 -27.39
CA LYS A 201 -8.03 31.38 -27.70
C LYS A 201 -8.70 30.10 -27.19
N CYS A 202 -7.97 28.99 -27.16
CA CYS A 202 -8.48 27.71 -26.64
C CYS A 202 -8.85 27.85 -25.14
N LEU A 203 -8.02 28.54 -24.37
CA LEU A 203 -8.28 28.76 -22.96
C LEU A 203 -9.43 29.72 -22.72
N ASP A 204 -9.55 30.77 -23.56
CA ASP A 204 -10.68 31.72 -23.46
C ASP A 204 -12.02 31.02 -23.75
N GLU A 205 -12.06 30.06 -24.65
CA GLU A 205 -13.26 29.25 -24.90
C GLU A 205 -13.62 28.33 -23.75
N VAL A 206 -12.64 27.59 -23.19
CA VAL A 206 -12.86 26.73 -22.03
C VAL A 206 -13.34 27.58 -20.84
N ARG A 207 -12.72 28.70 -20.57
CA ARG A 207 -13.15 29.60 -19.49
C ARG A 207 -14.59 30.10 -19.67
N ARG A 208 -15.00 30.40 -20.92
CA ARG A 208 -16.40 30.72 -21.22
C ARG A 208 -17.32 29.53 -21.03
N ALA A 209 -16.95 28.35 -21.52
CA ALA A 209 -17.75 27.13 -21.38
C ALA A 209 -17.93 26.71 -19.92
N THR A 210 -16.90 26.85 -19.10
CA THR A 210 -16.93 26.56 -17.65
C THR A 210 -17.45 27.73 -16.81
N GLN A 211 -17.82 28.87 -17.40
CA GLN A 211 -18.21 30.09 -16.68
C GLN A 211 -17.15 30.53 -15.63
N ASN A 212 -15.87 30.29 -15.89
CA ASN A 212 -14.75 30.52 -14.99
C ASN A 212 -14.83 29.78 -13.62
N THR A 213 -15.63 28.72 -13.51
CA THR A 213 -15.76 27.95 -12.26
C THR A 213 -14.70 26.87 -12.09
N MET A 214 -13.98 26.53 -13.15
CA MET A 214 -12.94 25.48 -13.16
C MET A 214 -11.55 26.06 -13.40
N GLN A 215 -10.55 25.53 -12.70
CA GLN A 215 -9.15 25.78 -13.02
C GLN A 215 -8.76 25.01 -14.27
N VAL A 216 -8.01 25.64 -15.17
CA VAL A 216 -7.64 25.08 -16.48
C VAL A 216 -6.23 24.50 -16.43
N ILE A 217 -6.12 23.21 -16.72
CA ILE A 217 -4.87 22.50 -16.94
C ILE A 217 -4.66 22.41 -18.46
N SER A 218 -3.74 23.18 -19.01
CA SER A 218 -3.49 23.16 -20.47
C SER A 218 -2.55 22.02 -20.83
N LYS A 219 -3.00 21.12 -21.71
CA LYS A 219 -2.19 19.99 -22.18
C LYS A 219 -1.33 20.41 -23.37
N ILE A 220 -0.02 20.26 -23.21
CA ILE A 220 0.99 20.55 -24.25
C ILE A 220 1.26 19.24 -24.98
N GLU A 221 0.62 19.05 -26.14
CA GLU A 221 0.53 17.78 -26.86
C GLU A 221 0.84 17.92 -28.36
N CYS A 222 1.11 19.13 -28.85
CA CYS A 222 1.30 19.38 -30.27
C CYS A 222 2.30 20.53 -30.51
N VAL A 223 2.83 20.61 -31.71
CA VAL A 223 3.77 21.66 -32.14
C VAL A 223 3.15 23.07 -32.04
N ASP A 224 1.86 23.22 -32.36
CA ASP A 224 1.18 24.51 -32.25
C ASP A 224 1.14 25.01 -30.78
N ALA A 225 1.01 24.10 -29.82
CA ALA A 225 1.10 24.44 -28.38
C ALA A 225 2.51 24.96 -28.01
N LEU A 226 3.56 24.37 -28.59
CA LEU A 226 4.94 24.81 -28.34
C LEU A 226 5.21 26.18 -28.95
N ARG A 227 4.66 26.48 -30.15
CA ARG A 227 4.77 27.79 -30.80
C ARG A 227 4.09 28.90 -29.99
N ASN A 228 2.98 28.60 -29.35
CA ASN A 228 2.18 29.53 -28.57
C ASN A 228 2.39 29.39 -27.04
N LEU A 229 3.47 28.73 -26.60
CA LEU A 229 3.67 28.29 -25.24
C LEU A 229 3.57 29.45 -24.22
N ASP A 230 4.18 30.60 -24.50
CA ASP A 230 4.19 31.73 -23.57
C ASP A 230 2.79 32.30 -23.31
N VAL A 231 1.96 32.39 -24.34
CA VAL A 231 0.57 32.85 -24.24
C VAL A 231 -0.29 31.81 -23.50
N ILE A 232 -0.06 30.53 -23.75
CA ILE A 232 -0.75 29.43 -23.08
C ILE A 232 -0.39 29.44 -21.58
N ILE A 233 0.90 29.55 -21.24
CA ILE A 233 1.36 29.63 -19.85
C ILE A 233 0.65 30.79 -19.14
N ALA A 234 0.62 31.99 -19.75
CA ALA A 234 0.05 33.17 -19.13
C ALA A 234 -1.46 33.07 -18.80
N LYS A 235 -2.18 32.18 -19.47
CA LYS A 235 -3.61 31.97 -19.30
C LYS A 235 -3.99 30.71 -18.53
N SER A 236 -3.03 29.84 -18.21
CA SER A 236 -3.23 28.55 -17.56
C SER A 236 -3.09 28.64 -16.05
N ASP A 237 -3.88 27.87 -15.32
CA ASP A 237 -3.68 27.66 -13.89
C ASP A 237 -2.62 26.55 -13.66
N TYR A 238 -2.59 25.56 -14.54
CA TYR A 238 -1.60 24.48 -14.59
C TYR A 238 -1.27 24.14 -16.04
N LEU A 239 -0.11 23.53 -16.25
CA LEU A 239 0.20 22.84 -17.51
C LEU A 239 0.26 21.33 -17.27
N LEU A 240 0.06 20.57 -18.34
CA LEU A 240 0.30 19.14 -18.39
C LEU A 240 1.07 18.81 -19.67
N ILE A 241 2.22 18.20 -19.55
CA ILE A 241 2.99 17.67 -20.68
C ILE A 241 2.53 16.23 -20.90
N ASP A 242 1.79 15.99 -22.01
CA ASP A 242 1.45 14.63 -22.42
C ASP A 242 2.49 14.15 -23.42
N ARG A 243 3.46 13.36 -22.92
CA ARG A 243 4.61 12.93 -23.74
C ARG A 243 4.21 11.97 -24.84
N GLY A 244 3.16 11.19 -24.61
CA GLY A 244 2.65 10.24 -25.59
C GLY A 244 2.09 10.92 -26.86
N ASP A 245 1.23 11.93 -26.69
CA ASP A 245 0.69 12.67 -27.82
C ASP A 245 1.75 13.60 -28.46
N LEU A 246 2.59 14.23 -27.63
CA LEU A 246 3.64 15.13 -28.11
C LEU A 246 4.68 14.37 -28.97
N SER A 247 5.00 13.12 -28.65
CA SER A 247 5.94 12.30 -29.42
C SER A 247 5.43 11.88 -30.81
N LYS A 248 4.15 12.11 -31.10
CA LYS A 248 3.58 11.91 -32.44
C LYS A 248 3.94 13.04 -33.40
N GLU A 249 4.16 14.24 -32.89
CA GLU A 249 4.45 15.42 -33.71
C GLU A 249 5.93 15.85 -33.63
N ILE A 250 6.69 15.44 -32.65
CA ILE A 250 8.13 15.70 -32.55
C ILE A 250 8.91 14.41 -32.32
N PRO A 251 10.12 14.31 -32.92
CA PRO A 251 10.97 13.11 -32.72
C PRO A 251 11.22 12.79 -31.24
N VAL A 252 11.17 11.50 -30.89
CA VAL A 252 11.22 11.02 -29.51
C VAL A 252 12.48 11.49 -28.79
N GLU A 253 13.61 11.58 -29.45
CA GLU A 253 14.88 12.06 -28.90
C GLU A 253 14.85 13.54 -28.49
N LYS A 254 13.88 14.32 -28.97
CA LYS A 254 13.69 15.74 -28.63
C LYS A 254 12.76 15.95 -27.42
N ILE A 255 11.98 14.95 -27.05
CA ILE A 255 11.00 15.03 -25.93
C ILE A 255 11.66 15.45 -24.62
N PRO A 256 12.81 14.88 -24.18
CA PRO A 256 13.43 15.29 -22.92
C PRO A 256 13.84 16.76 -22.90
N PHE A 257 14.37 17.29 -23.99
CA PHE A 257 14.74 18.72 -24.09
C PHE A 257 13.50 19.61 -24.11
N THR A 258 12.46 19.22 -24.84
CA THR A 258 11.18 19.95 -24.89
C THR A 258 10.54 20.02 -23.52
N GLN A 259 10.52 18.91 -22.78
CA GLN A 259 10.05 18.87 -21.38
C GLN A 259 10.80 19.88 -20.52
N LYS A 260 12.14 19.90 -20.57
CA LYS A 260 12.98 20.86 -19.79
C LYS A 260 12.67 22.32 -20.17
N ILE A 261 12.47 22.62 -21.44
CA ILE A 261 12.11 23.97 -21.91
C ILE A 261 10.75 24.40 -21.33
N ILE A 262 9.74 23.53 -21.40
CA ILE A 262 8.41 23.83 -20.87
C ILE A 262 8.48 24.05 -19.36
N LEU A 263 9.12 23.14 -18.62
CA LEU A 263 9.30 23.24 -17.17
C LEU A 263 9.98 24.57 -16.77
N ASN A 264 11.08 24.93 -17.44
CA ASN A 264 11.80 26.17 -17.18
C ASN A 264 10.98 27.44 -17.47
N LYS A 265 10.23 27.47 -18.57
CA LYS A 265 9.37 28.63 -18.90
C LYS A 265 8.21 28.74 -17.91
N ALA A 266 7.56 27.66 -17.60
CA ALA A 266 6.45 27.62 -16.64
C ALA A 266 6.91 28.01 -15.23
N ALA A 267 8.10 27.55 -14.80
CA ALA A 267 8.69 27.92 -13.50
C ALA A 267 8.92 29.43 -13.38
N LYS A 268 9.40 30.09 -14.43
CA LYS A 268 9.56 31.56 -14.47
C LYS A 268 8.21 32.29 -14.33
N ALA A 269 7.15 31.73 -14.89
CA ALA A 269 5.78 32.25 -14.79
C ALA A 269 5.06 31.79 -13.49
N LYS A 270 5.69 30.95 -12.67
CA LYS A 270 5.13 30.35 -11.46
C LYS A 270 3.89 29.47 -11.71
N VAL A 271 3.77 28.90 -12.91
CA VAL A 271 2.71 27.97 -13.28
C VAL A 271 3.18 26.53 -13.04
N PRO A 272 2.51 25.74 -12.21
CA PRO A 272 2.88 24.35 -11.96
C PRO A 272 2.65 23.47 -13.19
N VAL A 273 3.54 22.50 -13.41
CA VAL A 273 3.47 21.58 -14.55
C VAL A 273 3.33 20.15 -14.09
N PHE A 274 2.31 19.47 -14.58
CA PHE A 274 2.18 18.02 -14.50
C PHE A 274 2.89 17.36 -15.68
N VAL A 275 3.48 16.19 -15.46
CA VAL A 275 4.03 15.35 -16.53
C VAL A 275 3.27 14.02 -16.56
N ALA A 276 2.85 13.63 -17.74
CA ALA A 276 2.02 12.46 -17.99
C ALA A 276 2.64 11.51 -19.00
N THR A 277 2.11 10.30 -19.04
CA THR A 277 2.38 9.19 -19.96
C THR A 277 3.75 8.56 -19.84
N ASN A 278 3.74 7.24 -19.88
CA ASN A 278 4.92 6.37 -19.84
C ASN A 278 5.81 6.60 -18.61
N LEU A 279 5.19 6.88 -17.44
CA LEU A 279 5.93 7.01 -16.18
C LEU A 279 6.29 5.64 -15.60
N LEU A 280 5.30 4.74 -15.48
CA LEU A 280 5.44 3.37 -14.97
C LEU A 280 4.75 2.38 -15.91
N GLU A 281 4.92 2.54 -17.23
CA GLU A 281 4.24 1.77 -18.26
C GLU A 281 4.42 0.25 -18.10
N THR A 282 5.63 -0.19 -17.75
CA THR A 282 5.91 -1.60 -17.46
C THR A 282 5.03 -2.15 -16.34
N MET A 283 4.67 -1.30 -15.36
CA MET A 283 3.85 -1.70 -14.22
C MET A 283 2.36 -1.87 -14.57
N ILE A 284 1.92 -1.56 -15.78
CA ILE A 284 0.59 -1.97 -16.27
C ILE A 284 0.43 -3.49 -16.14
N ASN A 285 1.49 -4.26 -16.41
CA ASN A 285 1.48 -5.71 -16.37
C ASN A 285 2.44 -6.32 -15.32
N SER A 286 3.43 -5.57 -14.84
CA SER A 286 4.45 -5.99 -13.89
C SER A 286 4.29 -5.27 -12.55
N ARG A 287 4.72 -5.89 -11.46
CA ARG A 287 4.70 -5.26 -10.12
C ARG A 287 5.86 -4.31 -9.87
N LYS A 288 6.90 -4.35 -10.68
CA LYS A 288 8.11 -3.54 -10.51
C LYS A 288 8.41 -2.77 -11.79
N PRO A 289 8.84 -1.50 -11.69
CA PRO A 289 9.23 -0.71 -12.84
C PRO A 289 10.62 -1.14 -13.35
N THR A 290 10.96 -0.67 -14.53
CA THR A 290 12.33 -0.70 -15.06
C THR A 290 13.18 0.38 -14.40
N ARG A 291 14.52 0.22 -14.48
CA ARG A 291 15.46 1.26 -14.05
C ARG A 291 15.32 2.56 -14.86
N ALA A 292 14.95 2.44 -16.13
CA ALA A 292 14.73 3.59 -17.00
C ALA A 292 13.53 4.44 -16.54
N GLU A 293 12.41 3.82 -16.17
CA GLU A 293 11.24 4.49 -15.63
C GLU A 293 11.55 5.19 -14.29
N VAL A 294 12.26 4.51 -13.39
CA VAL A 294 12.72 5.10 -12.12
C VAL A 294 13.58 6.34 -12.38
N HIS A 295 14.54 6.24 -13.31
CA HIS A 295 15.44 7.32 -13.66
C HIS A 295 14.69 8.50 -14.30
N ASP A 296 13.75 8.22 -15.19
CA ASP A 296 12.91 9.23 -15.84
C ASP A 296 12.08 10.02 -14.83
N ILE A 297 11.40 9.32 -13.91
CA ILE A 297 10.59 9.97 -12.86
C ILE A 297 11.44 10.86 -11.96
N LEU A 298 12.57 10.34 -11.47
CA LEU A 298 13.48 11.12 -10.61
C LEU A 298 13.98 12.37 -11.32
N ASN A 299 14.45 12.25 -12.57
CA ASN A 299 14.90 13.41 -13.35
C ASN A 299 13.76 14.38 -13.63
N THR A 300 12.56 13.91 -13.95
CA THR A 300 11.39 14.76 -14.17
C THR A 300 11.07 15.62 -12.93
N ILE A 301 11.16 15.03 -11.73
CA ILE A 301 10.98 15.78 -10.47
C ILE A 301 12.12 16.78 -10.25
N LEU A 302 13.37 16.36 -10.45
CA LEU A 302 14.55 17.23 -10.29
C LEU A 302 14.56 18.38 -11.30
N ASP A 303 14.01 18.19 -12.50
CA ASP A 303 13.82 19.24 -13.51
C ASP A 303 12.72 20.26 -13.14
N GLY A 304 11.99 20.03 -12.04
CA GLY A 304 11.03 20.96 -11.46
C GLY A 304 9.57 20.70 -11.80
N ALA A 305 9.19 19.47 -12.14
CA ALA A 305 7.78 19.09 -12.27
C ALA A 305 7.02 19.38 -10.98
N GLY A 306 5.83 19.97 -11.08
CA GLY A 306 4.93 20.25 -9.96
C GLY A 306 4.00 19.09 -9.63
N GLY A 307 3.93 18.08 -10.50
CA GLY A 307 3.16 16.87 -10.29
C GLY A 307 3.35 15.84 -11.39
N LEU A 308 2.85 14.63 -11.12
CA LEU A 308 2.97 13.47 -11.99
C LEU A 308 1.58 12.84 -12.21
N VAL A 309 1.35 12.30 -13.41
CA VAL A 309 0.04 11.73 -13.79
C VAL A 309 0.20 10.27 -14.16
N LEU A 310 -0.43 9.39 -13.43
CA LEU A 310 -0.62 7.99 -13.81
C LEU A 310 -1.82 7.90 -14.76
N ALA A 311 -1.62 7.32 -15.91
CA ALA A 311 -2.61 7.21 -16.99
C ALA A 311 -3.15 5.76 -17.09
N ALA A 312 -2.60 4.97 -18.01
CA ALA A 312 -2.99 3.58 -18.20
C ALA A 312 -2.68 2.70 -16.98
N GLU A 313 -1.62 3.04 -16.22
CA GLU A 313 -1.16 2.35 -15.02
C GLU A 313 -2.28 2.19 -13.98
N THR A 314 -3.11 3.21 -13.80
CA THR A 314 -4.22 3.20 -12.84
C THR A 314 -5.59 2.97 -13.49
N ALA A 315 -5.73 3.28 -14.78
CA ALA A 315 -7.01 3.13 -15.48
C ALA A 315 -7.29 1.67 -15.90
N ILE A 316 -6.29 0.96 -16.42
CA ILE A 316 -6.42 -0.40 -16.99
C ILE A 316 -5.35 -1.37 -16.49
N GLY A 317 -4.35 -0.88 -15.75
CA GLY A 317 -3.24 -1.69 -15.25
C GLY A 317 -3.69 -2.76 -14.25
N LYS A 318 -2.92 -3.85 -14.17
CA LYS A 318 -3.17 -4.94 -13.21
C LYS A 318 -2.76 -4.57 -11.77
N HIS A 319 -1.93 -3.52 -11.62
CA HIS A 319 -1.29 -3.17 -10.35
C HIS A 319 -1.43 -1.66 -10.02
N PRO A 320 -2.65 -1.09 -10.03
CA PRO A 320 -2.85 0.36 -9.87
C PRO A 320 -2.33 0.89 -8.52
N MET A 321 -2.51 0.14 -7.45
CA MET A 321 -2.10 0.57 -6.11
C MET A 321 -0.58 0.49 -5.91
N GLU A 322 0.06 -0.49 -6.51
CA GLU A 322 1.52 -0.63 -6.54
C GLU A 322 2.18 0.50 -7.35
N CYS A 323 1.55 0.94 -8.45
CA CYS A 323 2.00 2.11 -9.21
C CYS A 323 1.99 3.39 -8.36
N ILE A 324 0.89 3.65 -7.63
CA ILE A 324 0.78 4.81 -6.74
C ILE A 324 1.85 4.74 -5.63
N ASN A 325 2.03 3.58 -5.01
CA ASN A 325 3.05 3.41 -3.97
C ASN A 325 4.46 3.62 -4.51
N MET A 326 4.77 3.08 -5.69
CA MET A 326 6.07 3.27 -6.33
C MET A 326 6.33 4.75 -6.61
N LEU A 327 5.31 5.45 -7.15
CA LEU A 327 5.42 6.88 -7.43
C LEU A 327 5.67 7.69 -6.14
N ASN A 328 4.95 7.39 -5.06
CA ASN A 328 5.19 8.02 -3.75
C ASN A 328 6.62 7.78 -3.24
N LYS A 329 7.13 6.55 -3.34
CA LYS A 329 8.52 6.23 -2.96
C LYS A 329 9.52 7.09 -3.74
N LEU A 330 9.35 7.21 -5.04
CA LEU A 330 10.24 8.00 -5.89
C LEU A 330 10.15 9.51 -5.59
N ILE A 331 8.94 10.03 -5.33
CA ILE A 331 8.74 11.42 -4.92
C ILE A 331 9.46 11.69 -3.60
N ASN A 332 9.29 10.84 -2.60
CA ASN A 332 9.93 10.99 -1.29
C ASN A 332 11.46 10.96 -1.41
N HIS A 333 12.04 10.04 -2.21
CA HIS A 333 13.47 10.01 -2.46
C HIS A 333 13.99 11.26 -3.17
N ALA A 334 13.27 11.74 -4.18
CA ALA A 334 13.65 12.98 -4.87
C ALA A 334 13.60 14.20 -3.94
N GLN A 335 12.58 14.30 -3.08
CA GLN A 335 12.45 15.39 -2.10
C GLN A 335 13.61 15.39 -1.10
N LEU A 336 13.99 14.22 -0.58
CA LEU A 336 15.16 14.10 0.30
C LEU A 336 16.47 14.58 -0.37
N ALA A 337 16.64 14.28 -1.66
CA ALA A 337 17.79 14.74 -2.43
C ALA A 337 17.75 16.27 -2.65
N MET A 338 16.55 16.87 -2.74
CA MET A 338 16.37 18.32 -2.94
C MET A 338 16.51 19.15 -1.65
N ASP A 339 16.21 18.57 -0.48
CA ASP A 339 16.26 19.26 0.83
C ASP A 339 17.68 19.40 1.40
N GLY A 340 18.67 18.81 0.74
CA GLY A 340 20.05 18.80 1.20
C GLY A 340 20.82 20.09 0.95
N SER A 341 21.17 20.81 2.02
CA SER A 341 22.12 21.93 1.99
C SER A 341 23.58 21.48 2.02
N ASP A 342 23.88 20.21 2.29
CA ASP A 342 25.24 19.67 2.31
C ASP A 342 25.27 18.26 1.69
N VAL A 343 25.59 18.21 0.39
CA VAL A 343 25.59 16.99 -0.41
C VAL A 343 26.61 15.97 0.13
N SER A 344 27.77 16.45 0.65
CA SER A 344 28.86 15.57 1.05
C SER A 344 28.57 14.73 2.30
N GLN A 345 27.97 15.30 3.36
CA GLN A 345 27.60 14.53 4.55
C GLN A 345 26.47 13.52 4.29
N LYS A 346 25.54 13.89 3.42
CA LYS A 346 24.42 12.99 3.05
C LYS A 346 24.84 11.91 2.06
N GLU A 347 25.82 12.18 1.20
CA GLU A 347 26.43 11.16 0.36
C GLU A 347 27.13 10.08 1.19
N GLU A 348 27.87 10.45 2.23
CA GLU A 348 28.51 9.50 3.15
C GLU A 348 27.46 8.69 3.93
N GLU A 349 26.40 9.33 4.42
CA GLU A 349 25.30 8.66 5.12
C GLU A 349 24.54 7.72 4.17
N PHE A 350 24.26 8.15 2.93
CA PHE A 350 23.62 7.34 1.91
C PHE A 350 24.50 6.15 1.51
N VAL A 351 25.79 6.37 1.25
CA VAL A 351 26.76 5.31 0.95
C VAL A 351 26.91 4.35 2.13
N SER A 352 26.95 4.86 3.35
CA SER A 352 26.99 4.03 4.56
C SER A 352 25.75 3.14 4.69
N LYS A 353 24.56 3.68 4.40
CA LYS A 353 23.30 2.92 4.37
C LYS A 353 23.27 1.89 3.24
N LEU A 354 23.80 2.24 2.05
CA LEU A 354 23.94 1.31 0.93
C LEU A 354 24.91 0.15 1.22
N LEU A 355 25.98 0.43 1.95
CA LEU A 355 26.99 -0.57 2.32
C LEU A 355 26.60 -1.42 3.52
N ALA A 356 25.59 -1.03 4.28
CA ALA A 356 25.03 -1.86 5.33
C ALA A 356 24.45 -3.15 4.73
N LYS A 357 24.81 -4.31 5.27
CA LYS A 357 24.40 -5.64 4.75
C LYS A 357 22.89 -5.87 4.65
N ASN A 358 22.09 -4.95 5.18
CA ASN A 358 20.63 -5.02 5.22
C ASN A 358 19.92 -4.02 4.30
N TYR A 359 20.60 -3.43 3.34
CA TYR A 359 20.08 -2.39 2.43
C TYR A 359 18.84 -2.80 1.60
N LEU A 360 18.60 -4.10 1.41
CA LEU A 360 17.44 -4.58 0.66
C LEU A 360 16.09 -4.24 1.33
N LEU A 361 16.10 -3.89 2.61
CA LEU A 361 14.93 -3.74 3.43
C LEU A 361 14.84 -2.37 4.14
N ASP A 362 15.76 -1.45 3.88
CA ASP A 362 15.71 -0.10 4.45
C ASP A 362 14.78 0.81 3.63
N SER A 363 13.48 0.60 3.79
CA SER A 363 12.44 1.44 3.20
C SER A 363 11.81 2.41 4.21
N GLU A 364 12.45 2.61 5.36
CA GLU A 364 11.90 3.43 6.46
C GLU A 364 11.55 4.86 6.03
N VAL A 365 12.26 5.41 5.06
CA VAL A 365 12.09 6.79 4.60
C VAL A 365 10.93 6.97 3.61
N SER A 366 10.47 5.90 2.98
CA SER A 366 9.46 5.98 1.92
C SER A 366 8.31 4.99 2.07
N SER A 367 8.19 4.37 3.25
CA SER A 367 7.13 3.40 3.51
C SER A 367 5.76 4.09 3.59
N SER A 368 4.78 3.51 2.90
CA SER A 368 3.36 3.89 3.03
C SER A 368 2.67 3.20 4.20
N LEU A 369 3.39 2.32 4.91
CA LEU A 369 2.89 1.63 6.09
C LEU A 369 2.91 2.54 7.31
N ILE A 370 2.12 2.17 8.30
CA ILE A 370 2.18 2.81 9.62
C ILE A 370 3.62 2.77 10.17
N GLU A 371 4.06 3.87 10.78
CA GLU A 371 5.36 3.91 11.44
C GLU A 371 5.49 2.86 12.55
N PRO A 372 6.67 2.27 12.76
CA PRO A 372 6.91 1.43 13.92
C PRO A 372 6.62 2.18 15.23
N HIS A 373 6.25 1.47 16.26
CA HIS A 373 6.04 2.09 17.57
C HIS A 373 7.35 2.69 18.10
N GLY A 374 7.34 3.97 18.41
CA GLY A 374 8.54 4.74 18.76
C GLY A 374 9.33 5.26 17.55
N GLY A 375 8.77 5.19 16.33
CA GLY A 375 9.30 5.81 15.10
C GLY A 375 10.29 4.95 14.32
N ARG A 376 10.92 3.94 14.94
CA ARG A 376 11.89 3.06 14.27
C ARG A 376 11.85 1.63 14.80
N LEU A 377 12.20 0.67 13.96
CA LEU A 377 12.44 -0.70 14.40
C LEU A 377 13.80 -0.82 15.11
N VAL A 378 13.79 -1.48 16.24
CA VAL A 378 15.01 -1.90 16.94
C VAL A 378 15.64 -3.06 16.17
N ASN A 379 16.95 -3.02 15.99
CA ASN A 379 17.75 -4.14 15.50
C ASN A 379 18.93 -4.36 16.43
N ARG A 380 18.87 -5.43 17.19
CA ARG A 380 19.91 -5.82 18.16
C ARG A 380 20.52 -7.18 17.79
N VAL A 381 20.48 -7.55 16.51
CA VAL A 381 21.14 -8.76 16.01
C VAL A 381 22.62 -8.45 15.74
N ALA A 382 23.52 -9.28 16.25
CA ALA A 382 24.96 -9.12 16.05
C ALA A 382 25.34 -9.14 14.56
N VAL A 383 26.08 -8.15 14.12
CA VAL A 383 26.66 -8.11 12.77
C VAL A 383 27.86 -9.05 12.67
N LYS A 384 28.61 -9.17 13.75
CA LYS A 384 29.77 -10.08 13.90
C LYS A 384 29.63 -10.81 15.22
N ILE A 385 29.66 -12.12 15.16
CA ILE A 385 29.66 -12.98 16.35
C ILE A 385 31.04 -12.87 17.00
N PRO A 386 31.12 -12.56 18.31
CA PRO A 386 32.37 -12.57 19.05
C PRO A 386 33.06 -13.95 19.05
N GLU A 387 34.34 -13.98 19.30
CA GLU A 387 35.08 -15.24 19.41
C GLU A 387 34.56 -16.10 20.55
N LYS A 388 34.55 -17.42 20.35
CA LYS A 388 34.06 -18.37 21.33
C LYS A 388 34.78 -18.23 22.68
N SER A 389 36.10 -17.99 22.67
CA SER A 389 36.91 -17.75 23.87
C SER A 389 36.40 -16.59 24.72
N TYR A 390 35.96 -15.51 24.07
CA TYR A 390 35.33 -14.37 24.76
C TYR A 390 33.99 -14.78 25.38
N LEU A 391 33.10 -15.42 24.61
CA LEU A 391 31.78 -15.84 25.09
C LEU A 391 31.87 -16.83 26.26
N ASP A 392 32.88 -17.73 26.22
CA ASP A 392 33.10 -18.71 27.27
C ASP A 392 33.66 -18.08 28.58
N SER A 393 34.32 -16.92 28.50
CA SER A 393 34.84 -16.15 29.62
C SER A 393 33.78 -15.33 30.36
N LEU A 394 32.61 -15.10 29.72
CA LEU A 394 31.55 -14.29 30.33
C LEU A 394 30.78 -15.05 31.43
N PRO A 395 30.30 -14.35 32.47
CA PRO A 395 29.32 -14.92 33.38
C PRO A 395 28.08 -15.35 32.62
N LYS A 396 27.50 -16.52 32.95
CA LYS A 396 26.39 -17.11 32.19
C LYS A 396 25.09 -17.04 32.98
N ILE A 397 23.99 -16.74 32.28
CA ILE A 397 22.61 -16.85 32.81
C ILE A 397 21.84 -17.80 31.89
N ASN A 398 21.29 -18.86 32.47
CA ASN A 398 20.43 -19.80 31.76
C ASN A 398 19.04 -19.17 31.57
N LEU A 399 18.59 -19.11 30.33
CA LEU A 399 17.27 -18.62 29.97
C LEU A 399 16.28 -19.77 29.86
N ASP A 400 15.11 -19.62 30.47
CA ASP A 400 13.97 -20.44 30.13
C ASP A 400 13.46 -20.13 28.74
N GLU A 401 12.62 -20.98 28.20
CA GLU A 401 12.09 -20.85 26.84
C GLU A 401 11.35 -19.52 26.59
N ASN A 402 10.66 -18.97 27.60
CA ASN A 402 9.95 -17.69 27.48
C ASN A 402 10.93 -16.52 27.41
N ARG A 403 11.99 -16.53 28.23
CA ARG A 403 13.04 -15.50 28.19
C ARG A 403 13.85 -15.55 26.87
N GLN A 404 14.09 -16.75 26.35
CA GLN A 404 14.70 -16.90 25.02
C GLN A 404 13.85 -16.26 23.92
N ARG A 405 12.51 -16.41 23.97
CA ARG A 405 11.59 -15.71 23.06
C ARG A 405 11.66 -14.20 23.25
N ASP A 406 11.62 -13.70 24.48
CA ASP A 406 11.71 -12.28 24.75
C ASP A 406 13.00 -11.68 24.16
N VAL A 407 14.15 -12.33 24.37
CA VAL A 407 15.45 -11.90 23.78
C VAL A 407 15.38 -11.84 22.25
N GLU A 408 14.83 -12.86 21.62
CA GLU A 408 14.69 -12.87 20.16
C GLU A 408 13.75 -11.76 19.67
N GLN A 409 12.58 -11.58 20.30
CA GLN A 409 11.60 -10.58 19.90
C GLN A 409 12.07 -9.14 20.13
N ILE A 410 12.86 -8.88 21.18
CA ILE A 410 13.54 -7.60 21.36
C ILE A 410 14.50 -7.36 20.20
N ALA A 411 15.36 -8.33 19.91
CA ALA A 411 16.46 -8.14 18.96
C ALA A 411 16.01 -7.95 17.52
N VAL A 412 14.93 -8.63 17.10
CA VAL A 412 14.37 -8.52 15.74
C VAL A 412 13.41 -7.34 15.57
N GLY A 413 13.18 -6.56 16.65
CA GLY A 413 12.39 -5.34 16.59
C GLY A 413 10.89 -5.52 16.83
N THR A 414 10.43 -6.72 17.17
CA THR A 414 9.01 -6.96 17.52
C THR A 414 8.58 -6.13 18.72
N TYR A 415 9.48 -5.96 19.70
CA TYR A 415 9.24 -5.18 20.91
C TYR A 415 9.80 -3.76 20.82
N SER A 416 9.99 -3.21 19.62
CA SER A 416 10.38 -1.81 19.48
C SER A 416 9.44 -0.89 20.26
N PRO A 417 9.95 0.11 20.99
CA PRO A 417 11.32 0.61 20.99
C PRO A 417 12.25 -0.03 22.07
N ILE A 418 11.90 -1.19 22.65
CA ILE A 418 12.68 -1.85 23.70
C ILE A 418 13.98 -2.43 23.10
N GLU A 419 15.14 -2.09 23.67
CA GLU A 419 16.46 -2.58 23.23
C GLU A 419 17.05 -3.68 24.11
N GLY A 420 16.37 -4.03 25.20
CA GLY A 420 16.80 -5.03 26.17
C GLY A 420 15.84 -5.20 27.32
N PHE A 421 16.29 -5.73 28.45
CA PHE A 421 15.49 -5.85 29.65
C PHE A 421 15.39 -4.51 30.38
N MET A 422 14.21 -4.19 30.90
CA MET A 422 13.91 -2.89 31.48
C MET A 422 14.75 -2.59 32.71
N ASN A 423 15.24 -1.35 32.83
CA ASN A 423 15.74 -0.77 34.04
C ASN A 423 14.57 -0.46 35.01
N LYS A 424 14.88 -0.13 36.26
CA LYS A 424 13.89 0.13 37.30
C LYS A 424 12.91 1.23 36.94
N ASP A 425 13.37 2.31 36.33
CA ASP A 425 12.51 3.45 35.97
C ASP A 425 11.46 3.06 34.89
N ASN A 426 11.87 2.36 33.82
CA ASN A 426 10.93 1.85 32.84
C ASN A 426 10.00 0.79 33.40
N PHE A 427 10.52 -0.12 34.22
CA PHE A 427 9.73 -1.16 34.86
C PHE A 427 8.60 -0.57 35.74
N ASN A 428 8.92 0.36 36.63
CA ASN A 428 7.94 1.02 37.51
C ASN A 428 6.94 1.85 36.66
N SER A 429 7.44 2.63 35.72
CA SER A 429 6.60 3.46 34.84
C SER A 429 5.58 2.61 34.04
N VAL A 430 6.00 1.46 33.53
CA VAL A 430 5.12 0.52 32.82
C VAL A 430 4.06 -0.08 33.74
N LEU A 431 4.45 -0.46 34.96
CA LEU A 431 3.50 -0.96 35.96
C LEU A 431 2.44 0.10 36.31
N ASP A 432 2.87 1.34 36.56
CA ASP A 432 2.01 2.44 37.02
C ASP A 432 1.13 3.02 35.96
N ARG A 433 1.70 3.31 34.78
CA ARG A 433 1.09 4.17 33.76
C ARG A 433 0.90 3.50 32.42
N MET A 434 1.38 2.25 32.25
CA MET A 434 1.45 1.57 30.94
C MET A 434 2.22 2.41 29.90
N ARG A 435 3.29 3.08 30.35
CA ARG A 435 4.18 3.88 29.50
C ARG A 435 5.64 3.69 29.94
N LEU A 436 6.54 3.76 28.97
CA LEU A 436 7.97 3.88 29.26
C LEU A 436 8.25 5.22 29.95
N SER A 437 9.43 5.36 30.54
CA SER A 437 9.86 6.60 31.22
C SER A 437 9.87 7.82 30.28
N ASN A 438 10.10 7.60 28.98
CA ASN A 438 10.03 8.64 27.94
C ASN A 438 8.60 8.99 27.47
N GLY A 439 7.56 8.37 28.05
CA GLY A 439 6.17 8.64 27.78
C GLY A 439 5.53 7.78 26.69
N LEU A 440 6.28 7.00 25.92
CA LEU A 440 5.72 6.08 24.93
C LEU A 440 4.87 5.00 25.57
N VAL A 441 3.73 4.68 24.96
CA VAL A 441 2.80 3.66 25.46
C VAL A 441 3.48 2.28 25.42
N TRP A 442 3.47 1.57 26.56
CA TRP A 442 3.98 0.22 26.65
C TRP A 442 3.35 -0.48 27.86
N SER A 443 2.56 -1.53 27.66
CA SER A 443 1.63 -2.01 28.68
C SER A 443 2.14 -3.15 29.56
N LEU A 444 3.20 -3.84 29.15
CA LEU A 444 3.74 -4.99 29.89
C LEU A 444 5.24 -4.84 30.14
N PRO A 445 5.75 -5.15 31.34
CA PRO A 445 7.18 -5.12 31.61
C PRO A 445 7.89 -6.29 30.89
N ILE A 446 9.05 -5.99 30.32
CA ILE A 446 9.96 -6.99 29.73
C ILE A 446 11.19 -7.03 30.64
N PHE A 447 11.39 -8.14 31.32
CA PHE A 447 12.36 -8.23 32.41
C PHE A 447 13.07 -9.59 32.47
N LEU A 448 14.21 -9.62 33.13
CA LEU A 448 14.99 -10.81 33.42
C LEU A 448 15.25 -10.89 34.93
N ASP A 449 14.85 -11.96 35.58
CA ASP A 449 15.01 -12.19 37.02
C ASP A 449 16.10 -13.21 37.33
N VAL A 450 16.82 -12.98 38.39
CA VAL A 450 17.88 -13.89 38.89
C VAL A 450 17.85 -13.99 40.43
N SER A 451 18.44 -15.04 40.98
CA SER A 451 18.61 -15.19 42.45
C SER A 451 19.60 -14.16 43.01
N GLU A 452 19.55 -13.92 44.31
CA GLU A 452 20.49 -13.05 45.03
C GLU A 452 21.94 -13.47 44.81
N GLU A 453 22.20 -14.78 44.90
CA GLU A 453 23.54 -15.34 44.72
C GLU A 453 24.04 -15.05 43.30
N LYS A 454 23.19 -15.27 42.28
CA LYS A 454 23.56 -15.00 40.93
C LYS A 454 23.78 -13.51 40.67
N ALA A 455 22.92 -12.65 41.21
CA ALA A 455 23.08 -11.21 41.11
C ALA A 455 24.39 -10.71 41.74
N ALA A 456 24.83 -11.35 42.86
CA ALA A 456 26.09 -10.99 43.51
C ALA A 456 27.33 -11.29 42.64
N GLU A 457 27.27 -12.32 41.79
CA GLU A 457 28.35 -12.68 40.85
C GLU A 457 28.51 -11.71 39.69
N LEU A 458 27.49 -10.92 39.38
CA LEU A 458 27.45 -10.07 38.21
C LEU A 458 27.87 -8.64 38.55
N ALA A 459 28.74 -8.04 37.74
CA ALA A 459 29.13 -6.64 37.87
C ALA A 459 28.30 -5.75 36.92
N VAL A 460 27.75 -4.65 37.45
CA VAL A 460 27.13 -3.62 36.59
C VAL A 460 28.20 -3.00 35.67
N GLY A 461 27.85 -2.79 34.43
CA GLY A 461 28.76 -2.32 33.37
C GLY A 461 29.51 -3.45 32.64
N SER A 462 29.29 -4.71 33.01
CA SER A 462 29.89 -5.87 32.33
C SER A 462 28.95 -6.56 31.36
N ASP A 463 29.52 -7.34 30.46
CA ASP A 463 28.79 -8.23 29.58
C ASP A 463 28.47 -9.56 30.27
N VAL A 464 27.28 -10.07 30.02
CA VAL A 464 26.79 -11.35 30.54
C VAL A 464 26.26 -12.20 29.39
N ALA A 465 26.71 -13.43 29.29
CA ALA A 465 26.21 -14.37 28.28
C ALA A 465 24.85 -14.94 28.72
N LEU A 466 23.85 -14.72 27.89
CA LEU A 466 22.53 -15.34 27.99
C LEU A 466 22.57 -16.64 27.20
N VAL A 467 22.41 -17.76 27.89
CA VAL A 467 22.57 -19.10 27.30
C VAL A 467 21.24 -19.86 27.29
N ASP A 468 21.11 -20.74 26.29
CA ASP A 468 19.98 -21.67 26.22
C ASP A 468 20.14 -22.87 27.16
N GLU A 469 19.21 -23.81 27.06
CA GLU A 469 19.20 -25.06 27.84
C GLU A 469 20.39 -25.98 27.58
N ARG A 470 21.11 -25.79 26.46
CA ARG A 470 22.33 -26.51 26.10
C ARG A 470 23.59 -25.83 26.63
N GLY A 471 23.44 -24.66 27.24
CA GLY A 471 24.56 -23.83 27.72
C GLY A 471 25.26 -23.04 26.59
N GLU A 472 24.67 -22.98 25.40
CA GLU A 472 25.20 -22.21 24.28
C GLU A 472 24.74 -20.75 24.33
N ALA A 473 25.67 -19.81 24.12
CA ALA A 473 25.36 -18.39 24.11
C ALA A 473 24.38 -18.04 22.99
N MET A 474 23.24 -17.52 23.38
CA MET A 474 22.19 -16.99 22.48
C MET A 474 22.30 -15.50 22.29
N ALA A 475 22.62 -14.76 23.36
CA ALA A 475 22.77 -13.32 23.34
C ALA A 475 23.76 -12.83 24.39
N ILE A 476 24.17 -11.60 24.30
CA ILE A 476 24.92 -10.88 25.33
C ILE A 476 24.00 -9.83 25.93
N LEU A 477 23.94 -9.75 27.25
CA LEU A 477 23.34 -8.67 28.02
C LEU A 477 24.44 -7.71 28.44
N ASN A 478 24.37 -6.45 28.03
CA ASN A 478 25.18 -5.38 28.60
C ASN A 478 24.49 -4.93 29.90
N LEU A 479 24.92 -5.42 31.03
CA LEU A 479 24.25 -5.22 32.32
C LEU A 479 24.41 -3.78 32.81
N GLU A 480 23.32 -3.01 32.79
CA GLU A 480 23.30 -1.58 33.17
C GLU A 480 22.83 -1.38 34.62
N GLU A 481 21.92 -2.23 35.11
CA GLU A 481 21.31 -2.07 36.40
C GLU A 481 20.89 -3.42 37.04
N LYS A 482 20.93 -3.50 38.37
CA LYS A 482 20.32 -4.58 39.19
C LYS A 482 19.39 -3.93 40.19
N TYR A 483 18.16 -4.44 40.34
CA TYR A 483 17.18 -3.87 41.26
C TYR A 483 16.20 -4.90 41.80
N HIS A 484 15.69 -4.63 43.02
CA HIS A 484 14.62 -5.41 43.63
C HIS A 484 13.26 -4.82 43.26
N PHE A 485 12.23 -5.64 43.31
CA PHE A 485 10.84 -5.28 43.02
C PHE A 485 9.90 -5.94 44.04
N ASP A 486 8.71 -5.37 44.20
CA ASP A 486 7.65 -5.96 45.02
C ASP A 486 6.76 -6.86 44.17
N LYS A 487 6.71 -8.16 44.47
CA LYS A 487 5.91 -9.16 43.77
C LYS A 487 4.41 -8.91 43.92
N THR A 488 3.97 -8.47 45.11
CA THR A 488 2.57 -8.18 45.41
C THR A 488 2.10 -6.98 44.58
N GLU A 489 2.88 -5.89 44.62
CA GLU A 489 2.60 -4.70 43.83
C GLU A 489 2.57 -4.99 42.32
N MET A 490 3.54 -5.77 41.83
CA MET A 490 3.61 -6.18 40.42
C MET A 490 2.37 -6.99 40.03
N ALA A 491 1.96 -7.98 40.85
CA ALA A 491 0.78 -8.82 40.56
C ALA A 491 -0.51 -7.99 40.53
N GLU A 492 -0.72 -7.13 41.53
CA GLU A 492 -1.89 -6.27 41.63
C GLU A 492 -2.00 -5.31 40.43
N LYS A 493 -0.89 -4.65 40.09
CA LYS A 493 -0.86 -3.70 38.97
C LYS A 493 -1.03 -4.35 37.58
N LEU A 494 -0.49 -5.55 37.38
CA LEU A 494 -0.59 -6.25 36.10
C LEU A 494 -1.93 -6.95 35.92
N TYR A 495 -2.44 -7.61 36.93
CA TYR A 495 -3.57 -8.52 36.83
C TYR A 495 -4.84 -8.04 37.53
N ALA A 496 -4.77 -6.94 38.30
CA ALA A 496 -5.85 -6.42 39.12
C ALA A 496 -6.41 -7.46 40.10
N THR A 497 -5.60 -8.45 40.47
CA THR A 497 -5.94 -9.50 41.43
C THR A 497 -4.68 -10.09 42.07
N LEU A 498 -4.82 -10.60 43.28
CA LEU A 498 -3.79 -11.37 43.99
C LEU A 498 -4.16 -12.87 44.12
N SER A 499 -5.26 -13.29 43.50
CA SER A 499 -5.72 -14.68 43.53
C SER A 499 -4.71 -15.61 42.87
N ASP A 500 -4.33 -16.66 43.56
CA ASP A 500 -3.45 -17.73 43.07
C ASP A 500 -4.12 -18.61 41.99
N GLU A 501 -5.44 -18.49 41.80
CA GLU A 501 -6.13 -19.09 40.67
C GLU A 501 -5.72 -18.46 39.33
N HIS A 502 -5.22 -17.23 39.38
CA HIS A 502 -4.74 -16.55 38.18
C HIS A 502 -3.32 -17.03 37.83
N PRO A 503 -3.09 -17.61 36.61
CA PRO A 503 -1.79 -18.21 36.27
C PRO A 503 -0.64 -17.21 36.29
N GLY A 504 -0.91 -15.95 35.93
CA GLY A 504 0.08 -14.88 35.96
C GLY A 504 0.49 -14.49 37.38
N VAL A 505 -0.43 -14.50 38.34
CA VAL A 505 -0.12 -14.24 39.75
C VAL A 505 0.79 -15.33 40.28
N ARG A 506 0.45 -16.61 40.07
CA ARG A 506 1.34 -17.73 40.47
C ARG A 506 2.73 -17.59 39.86
N TRP A 507 2.80 -17.18 38.59
CA TRP A 507 4.09 -17.00 37.94
C TRP A 507 4.93 -15.90 38.60
N ILE A 508 4.34 -14.72 38.93
CA ILE A 508 5.06 -13.62 39.57
C ILE A 508 5.61 -14.05 40.96
N PHE A 509 4.82 -14.76 41.77
CA PHE A 509 5.29 -15.20 43.06
C PHE A 509 6.44 -16.21 43.01
N ASN A 510 6.61 -16.91 41.87
CA ASN A 510 7.73 -17.82 41.62
C ASN A 510 8.96 -17.15 41.01
N LEU A 511 8.92 -15.85 40.67
CA LEU A 511 10.09 -15.14 40.16
C LEU A 511 11.19 -15.03 41.22
N ASN A 512 12.43 -14.91 40.77
CA ASN A 512 13.57 -14.56 41.60
C ASN A 512 13.49 -13.08 42.05
N PRO A 513 14.21 -12.71 43.15
CA PRO A 513 14.03 -11.39 43.77
C PRO A 513 14.74 -10.24 43.07
N VAL A 514 15.72 -10.49 42.23
CA VAL A 514 16.53 -9.44 41.59
C VAL A 514 16.27 -9.38 40.10
N MET A 515 15.93 -8.19 39.60
CA MET A 515 15.79 -7.90 38.17
C MET A 515 17.09 -7.35 37.61
N LEU A 516 17.38 -7.73 36.37
CA LEU A 516 18.51 -7.23 35.58
C LEU A 516 18.01 -6.34 34.47
N GLY A 517 18.50 -5.12 34.42
CA GLY A 517 18.24 -4.14 33.33
C GLY A 517 19.45 -3.95 32.46
N GLY A 518 19.23 -3.82 31.12
CA GLY A 518 20.30 -3.54 30.18
C GLY A 518 19.97 -3.96 28.76
N LYS A 519 20.77 -3.48 27.81
CA LYS A 519 20.59 -3.79 26.39
C LYS A 519 21.08 -5.18 26.06
N ILE A 520 20.45 -5.82 25.08
CA ILE A 520 20.87 -7.13 24.60
C ILE A 520 21.49 -7.04 23.20
N THR A 521 22.32 -8.03 22.87
CA THR A 521 22.80 -8.27 21.49
C THR A 521 22.61 -9.74 21.18
N LEU A 522 21.71 -10.06 20.23
CA LEU A 522 21.39 -11.43 19.82
C LEU A 522 22.50 -11.98 18.93
N LEU A 523 23.05 -13.14 19.27
CA LEU A 523 24.10 -13.83 18.52
C LEU A 523 23.51 -14.86 17.56
N ARG A 524 22.45 -15.56 17.97
CA ARG A 524 21.73 -16.53 17.15
C ARG A 524 20.26 -16.59 17.51
N ARG A 525 19.43 -16.87 16.53
CA ARG A 525 17.99 -17.09 16.72
C ARG A 525 17.76 -18.52 17.28
N ARG A 526 16.63 -18.68 17.94
CA ARG A 526 16.17 -20.00 18.37
C ARG A 526 15.88 -20.87 17.15
N ASP A 527 16.12 -22.17 17.31
CA ASP A 527 15.66 -23.19 16.37
C ASP A 527 14.35 -23.80 16.87
N ASN A 528 13.33 -23.87 16.03
CA ASN A 528 12.02 -24.43 16.35
C ASN A 528 11.31 -24.94 15.08
N GLU A 529 10.33 -25.81 15.27
CA GLU A 529 9.59 -26.45 14.16
C GLU A 529 8.76 -25.46 13.32
N ASP A 530 8.35 -24.33 13.90
CA ASP A 530 7.54 -23.32 13.21
C ASP A 530 8.36 -22.21 12.54
N LYS A 531 9.69 -22.40 12.46
CA LYS A 531 10.64 -21.36 11.99
C LYS A 531 10.38 -20.89 10.57
N GLU A 532 9.92 -21.76 9.70
CA GLU A 532 9.60 -21.44 8.31
C GLU A 532 8.48 -20.40 8.17
N TYR A 533 7.57 -20.30 9.16
CA TYR A 533 6.47 -19.34 9.19
C TYR A 533 6.76 -18.09 10.01
N GLU A 534 7.86 -18.09 10.77
CA GLU A 534 8.26 -16.92 11.54
C GLU A 534 8.82 -15.83 10.63
N MET A 535 8.20 -14.66 10.66
CA MET A 535 8.70 -13.46 10.01
C MET A 535 9.08 -12.40 11.02
N THR A 536 10.14 -11.66 10.74
CA THR A 536 10.49 -10.48 11.52
C THR A 536 9.64 -9.26 11.08
N PRO A 537 9.50 -8.23 11.91
CA PRO A 537 8.83 -6.98 11.51
C PRO A 537 9.38 -6.38 10.21
N LYS A 538 10.69 -6.46 10.02
CA LYS A 538 11.35 -6.00 8.81
C LYS A 538 10.90 -6.77 7.56
N GLN A 539 10.81 -8.10 7.66
CA GLN A 539 10.36 -8.96 6.55
C GLN A 539 8.89 -8.72 6.20
N THR A 540 8.00 -8.63 7.20
CA THR A 540 6.57 -8.39 6.94
C THR A 540 6.34 -7.03 6.31
N ARG A 541 7.00 -5.98 6.80
CA ARG A 541 6.93 -4.64 6.20
C ARG A 541 7.35 -4.67 4.74
N SER A 542 8.46 -5.34 4.42
CA SER A 542 8.92 -5.50 3.04
C SER A 542 7.88 -6.23 2.17
N LEU A 543 7.28 -7.31 2.67
CA LEU A 543 6.25 -8.06 1.94
C LEU A 543 4.96 -7.25 1.73
N PHE A 544 4.53 -6.48 2.73
CA PHE A 544 3.36 -5.61 2.60
C PHE A 544 3.60 -4.53 1.55
N GLU A 545 4.78 -3.93 1.56
CA GLU A 545 5.17 -2.94 0.54
C GLU A 545 5.28 -3.53 -0.87
N GLU A 546 5.84 -4.73 -1.02
CA GLU A 546 5.87 -5.43 -2.31
C GLU A 546 4.47 -5.69 -2.87
N ARG A 547 3.49 -5.93 -1.98
CA ARG A 547 2.09 -6.10 -2.36
C ARG A 547 1.33 -4.78 -2.52
N GLY A 548 1.99 -3.65 -2.37
CA GLY A 548 1.35 -2.33 -2.44
C GLY A 548 0.38 -2.03 -1.30
N TRP A 549 0.53 -2.74 -0.17
CA TRP A 549 -0.33 -2.52 0.99
C TRP A 549 0.11 -1.30 1.79
N SER A 550 -0.85 -0.54 2.30
CA SER A 550 -0.64 0.57 3.24
C SER A 550 -1.48 0.41 4.50
N LYS A 551 -2.68 -0.19 4.36
CA LYS A 551 -3.56 -0.52 5.47
C LYS A 551 -3.62 -2.04 5.62
N VAL A 552 -3.12 -2.53 6.74
CA VAL A 552 -3.10 -3.97 7.05
C VAL A 552 -3.80 -4.21 8.37
N VAL A 553 -4.74 -5.15 8.38
CA VAL A 553 -5.37 -5.61 9.63
C VAL A 553 -4.68 -6.88 10.10
N ALA A 554 -4.28 -6.92 11.37
CA ALA A 554 -3.72 -8.11 12.00
C ALA A 554 -4.78 -8.90 12.77
N PHE A 555 -4.70 -10.22 12.67
CA PHE A 555 -5.51 -11.15 13.45
C PHE A 555 -4.63 -12.01 14.34
N HIS A 556 -4.87 -11.91 15.65
CA HIS A 556 -4.18 -12.68 16.70
C HIS A 556 -5.05 -13.84 17.15
N THR A 557 -4.48 -15.03 17.24
CA THR A 557 -5.18 -16.20 17.75
C THR A 557 -4.20 -17.22 18.31
N ARG A 558 -4.71 -18.16 19.12
CA ARG A 558 -4.01 -19.36 19.59
C ARG A 558 -4.72 -20.65 19.20
N ASN A 559 -5.75 -20.54 18.37
CA ASN A 559 -6.62 -21.64 18.00
C ASN A 559 -6.55 -21.93 16.50
N VAL A 560 -6.97 -23.14 16.11
CA VAL A 560 -7.30 -23.46 14.73
C VAL A 560 -8.43 -22.57 14.24
N PRO A 561 -8.43 -22.13 12.94
CA PRO A 561 -9.50 -21.30 12.39
C PRO A 561 -10.83 -22.08 12.34
N HIS A 562 -11.88 -21.40 12.74
CA HIS A 562 -13.26 -21.80 12.50
C HIS A 562 -13.98 -20.70 11.71
N ARG A 563 -15.17 -20.99 11.18
CA ARG A 563 -15.92 -20.05 10.32
C ARG A 563 -16.18 -18.68 10.95
N GLY A 564 -16.38 -18.62 12.27
CA GLY A 564 -16.49 -17.35 12.99
C GLY A 564 -15.20 -16.53 12.96
N HIS A 565 -14.01 -17.16 13.01
CA HIS A 565 -12.73 -16.46 12.82
C HIS A 565 -12.61 -15.95 11.38
N GLU A 566 -12.91 -16.78 10.40
CA GLU A 566 -12.91 -16.39 8.98
C GLU A 566 -13.83 -15.18 8.74
N PHE A 567 -15.04 -15.20 9.29
CA PHE A 567 -15.99 -14.07 9.20
C PHE A 567 -15.40 -12.79 9.79
N ILE A 568 -14.88 -12.85 11.02
CA ILE A 568 -14.29 -11.67 11.69
C ILE A 568 -13.11 -11.10 10.87
N GLN A 569 -12.26 -11.96 10.35
CA GLN A 569 -11.10 -11.57 9.54
C GLN A 569 -11.50 -10.84 8.26
N MET A 570 -12.45 -11.42 7.51
CA MET A 570 -12.94 -10.80 6.27
C MET A 570 -13.73 -9.53 6.55
N LYS A 571 -14.59 -9.54 7.58
CA LYS A 571 -15.38 -8.38 7.96
C LYS A 571 -14.53 -7.22 8.48
N ALA A 572 -13.46 -7.50 9.22
CA ALA A 572 -12.50 -6.48 9.66
C ALA A 572 -11.81 -5.81 8.46
N MET A 573 -11.36 -6.62 7.50
CA MET A 573 -10.70 -6.11 6.30
C MET A 573 -11.65 -5.25 5.45
N GLU A 574 -12.91 -5.66 5.31
CA GLU A 574 -13.95 -4.91 4.59
C GLU A 574 -14.31 -3.61 5.29
N ARG A 575 -14.66 -3.68 6.60
CA ARG A 575 -15.11 -2.53 7.40
C ARG A 575 -14.08 -1.42 7.45
N GLU A 576 -12.82 -1.77 7.63
CA GLU A 576 -11.72 -0.81 7.73
C GLU A 576 -11.06 -0.51 6.37
N LYS A 577 -11.58 -1.10 5.27
CA LYS A 577 -11.06 -0.94 3.92
C LYS A 577 -9.55 -1.22 3.85
N CYS A 578 -9.11 -2.28 4.52
CA CYS A 578 -7.71 -2.66 4.55
C CYS A 578 -7.28 -3.31 3.23
N ASP A 579 -6.04 -3.06 2.82
CA ASP A 579 -5.42 -3.67 1.64
C ASP A 579 -5.20 -5.16 1.82
N GLY A 580 -4.83 -5.56 3.04
CA GLY A 580 -4.52 -6.94 3.37
C GLY A 580 -4.78 -7.31 4.82
N LEU A 581 -4.81 -8.62 5.03
CA LEU A 581 -4.91 -9.28 6.33
C LEU A 581 -3.59 -9.98 6.66
N PHE A 582 -3.07 -9.75 7.85
CA PHE A 582 -1.97 -10.50 8.43
C PHE A 582 -2.50 -11.46 9.51
N VAL A 583 -2.59 -12.74 9.18
CA VAL A 583 -2.95 -13.81 10.13
C VAL A 583 -1.70 -14.20 10.90
N HIS A 584 -1.70 -13.99 12.21
CA HIS A 584 -0.49 -14.07 13.02
C HIS A 584 -0.75 -14.82 14.37
N PRO A 585 -0.97 -16.15 14.31
CA PRO A 585 -1.22 -16.96 15.50
C PRO A 585 0.02 -17.08 16.37
N VAL A 586 -0.22 -17.19 17.71
CA VAL A 586 0.82 -17.45 18.68
C VAL A 586 1.19 -18.94 18.70
N VAL A 587 2.48 -19.23 18.57
CA VAL A 587 3.04 -20.60 18.56
C VAL A 587 3.91 -20.93 19.77
N GLY A 588 3.93 -20.08 20.80
CA GLY A 588 4.65 -20.37 22.05
C GLY A 588 3.98 -21.42 22.93
N LYS A 589 4.45 -21.53 24.18
CA LYS A 589 3.94 -22.48 25.16
C LYS A 589 2.41 -22.41 25.28
N LYS A 590 1.76 -23.54 25.15
CA LYS A 590 0.30 -23.70 25.19
C LYS A 590 -0.14 -24.24 26.57
N LYS A 591 -1.38 -23.97 26.95
CA LYS A 591 -2.00 -24.58 28.10
C LYS A 591 -2.59 -25.94 27.77
N GLN A 592 -2.78 -26.77 28.77
CA GLN A 592 -3.46 -28.05 28.63
C GLN A 592 -4.81 -27.90 27.92
N GLY A 593 -4.99 -28.70 26.89
CA GLY A 593 -6.19 -28.72 26.08
C GLY A 593 -6.23 -27.71 24.91
N ASP A 594 -5.27 -26.84 24.73
CA ASP A 594 -5.12 -26.05 23.52
C ASP A 594 -4.63 -26.95 22.36
N PHE A 595 -4.90 -26.53 21.11
CA PHE A 595 -4.30 -27.19 19.95
C PHE A 595 -2.79 -27.02 19.95
N ASN A 596 -2.08 -28.10 19.62
CA ASN A 596 -0.66 -28.04 19.36
C ASN A 596 -0.36 -27.10 18.19
N ALA A 597 0.72 -26.32 18.26
CA ALA A 597 1.11 -25.31 17.26
C ALA A 597 1.13 -25.86 15.84
N LYS A 598 1.66 -27.06 15.64
CA LYS A 598 1.69 -27.78 14.34
C LYS A 598 0.32 -27.84 13.63
N TYR A 599 -0.78 -28.05 14.38
CA TYR A 599 -2.13 -28.15 13.79
C TYR A 599 -2.75 -26.78 13.52
N ILE A 600 -2.38 -25.78 14.30
CA ILE A 600 -2.76 -24.39 14.02
C ILE A 600 -2.12 -23.95 12.70
N THR A 601 -0.81 -24.19 12.54
CA THR A 601 -0.06 -23.86 11.34
C THR A 601 -0.64 -24.54 10.10
N LYS A 602 -0.82 -25.87 10.15
CA LYS A 602 -1.42 -26.64 9.05
C LYS A 602 -2.82 -26.20 8.68
N ALA A 603 -3.64 -25.82 9.66
CA ALA A 603 -4.99 -25.35 9.39
C ALA A 603 -4.97 -24.00 8.66
N TYR A 604 -4.06 -23.08 9.03
CA TYR A 604 -3.93 -21.80 8.33
C TYR A 604 -3.27 -21.93 6.96
N GLU A 605 -2.42 -22.93 6.72
CA GLU A 605 -1.96 -23.30 5.36
C GLU A 605 -3.16 -23.66 4.46
N ILE A 606 -4.02 -24.57 4.94
CA ILE A 606 -5.24 -24.94 4.21
C ILE A 606 -6.11 -23.72 3.91
N MET A 607 -6.26 -22.80 4.89
CA MET A 607 -7.01 -21.56 4.70
C MET A 607 -6.39 -20.69 3.61
N THR A 608 -5.07 -20.53 3.63
CA THR A 608 -4.34 -19.69 2.68
C THR A 608 -4.37 -20.25 1.26
N GLU A 609 -4.28 -21.58 1.13
CA GLU A 609 -4.27 -22.23 -0.18
C GLU A 609 -5.65 -22.27 -0.83
N LYS A 610 -6.73 -22.51 -0.03
CA LYS A 610 -8.03 -22.87 -0.58
C LYS A 610 -9.14 -21.84 -0.39
N PHE A 611 -9.09 -21.01 0.65
CA PHE A 611 -10.25 -20.22 1.07
C PHE A 611 -10.02 -18.73 1.14
N TYR A 612 -8.85 -18.28 1.53
CA TYR A 612 -8.59 -16.86 1.58
C TYR A 612 -8.43 -16.23 0.19
N PRO A 613 -8.84 -14.96 0.02
CA PRO A 613 -8.67 -14.27 -1.25
C PRO A 613 -7.18 -14.13 -1.59
N GLN A 614 -6.84 -14.54 -2.82
CA GLN A 614 -5.46 -14.47 -3.30
C GLN A 614 -4.91 -13.05 -3.25
N ASN A 615 -3.64 -12.91 -2.91
CA ASN A 615 -2.91 -11.65 -2.78
C ASN A 615 -3.45 -10.67 -1.71
N ARG A 616 -4.43 -11.08 -0.88
CA ARG A 616 -5.01 -10.25 0.19
C ARG A 616 -4.68 -10.75 1.61
N VAL A 617 -4.07 -11.92 1.74
CA VAL A 617 -3.73 -12.52 3.05
C VAL A 617 -2.27 -12.94 3.08
N ILE A 618 -1.59 -12.63 4.17
CA ILE A 618 -0.28 -13.17 4.54
C ILE A 618 -0.44 -13.90 5.86
N PHE A 619 0.10 -15.11 5.93
CA PHE A 619 0.17 -15.94 7.12
C PHE A 619 1.60 -15.95 7.65
N GLY A 620 1.75 -15.83 8.96
CA GLY A 620 3.01 -15.99 9.68
C GLY A 620 2.75 -16.38 11.13
N THR A 621 3.77 -16.82 11.86
CA THR A 621 3.64 -17.23 13.25
C THR A 621 4.32 -16.23 14.19
N PHE A 622 3.73 -16.02 15.36
CA PHE A 622 4.26 -15.18 16.42
C PHE A 622 4.84 -16.01 17.54
N SER A 623 6.14 -16.09 17.57
CA SER A 623 6.90 -16.81 18.61
C SER A 623 6.92 -16.01 19.91
N THR A 624 5.83 -16.06 20.66
CA THR A 624 5.68 -15.45 21.99
C THR A 624 4.82 -16.34 22.89
N TYR A 625 4.57 -15.94 24.11
CA TYR A 625 3.75 -16.66 25.06
C TYR A 625 2.64 -15.79 25.65
N SER A 626 1.55 -16.41 26.09
CA SER A 626 0.46 -15.70 26.75
C SER A 626 0.88 -15.30 28.16
N ARG A 627 0.70 -14.02 28.48
CA ARG A 627 0.99 -13.46 29.82
C ARG A 627 -0.26 -13.38 30.67
N TYR A 628 -1.42 -13.66 30.09
CA TYR A 628 -2.74 -13.65 30.74
C TYR A 628 -3.12 -12.30 31.35
N ALA A 629 -2.58 -11.20 30.84
CA ALA A 629 -2.76 -9.86 31.38
C ALA A 629 -4.00 -9.12 30.80
N GLY A 630 -4.91 -9.84 30.15
CA GLY A 630 -6.17 -9.30 29.63
C GLY A 630 -5.99 -8.02 28.82
N PRO A 631 -6.58 -6.88 29.27
CA PRO A 631 -6.52 -5.63 28.51
C PRO A 631 -5.09 -5.11 28.28
N ARG A 632 -4.16 -5.27 29.25
CA ARG A 632 -2.76 -4.89 29.05
C ARG A 632 -2.10 -5.70 27.96
N GLU A 633 -2.41 -7.00 27.88
CA GLU A 633 -1.87 -7.87 26.83
C GLU A 633 -2.49 -7.57 25.44
N ALA A 634 -3.77 -7.19 25.39
CA ALA A 634 -4.39 -6.74 24.16
C ALA A 634 -3.66 -5.51 23.58
N LEU A 635 -3.35 -4.53 24.41
CA LEU A 635 -2.59 -3.34 24.03
C LEU A 635 -1.16 -3.71 23.60
N PHE A 636 -0.45 -4.54 24.37
CA PHE A 636 0.89 -5.02 24.04
C PHE A 636 0.95 -5.73 22.70
N THR A 637 0.01 -6.65 22.44
CA THR A 637 -0.02 -7.39 21.18
C THR A 637 -0.37 -6.52 20.00
N ALA A 638 -1.17 -5.45 20.19
CA ALA A 638 -1.44 -4.44 19.17
C ALA A 638 -0.17 -3.65 18.82
N LEU A 639 0.58 -3.16 19.81
CA LEU A 639 1.85 -2.45 19.61
C LEU A 639 2.88 -3.33 18.86
N CYS A 640 2.95 -4.61 19.21
CA CYS A 640 3.78 -5.55 18.45
C CYS A 640 3.36 -5.59 16.97
N ARG A 641 2.04 -5.67 16.65
CA ARG A 641 1.56 -5.70 15.27
C ARG A 641 1.81 -4.39 14.53
N GLN A 642 1.79 -3.26 15.21
CA GLN A 642 2.25 -1.99 14.63
C GLN A 642 3.70 -2.10 14.14
N ASN A 643 4.57 -2.72 14.91
CA ASN A 643 5.95 -2.97 14.51
C ASN A 643 6.05 -3.87 13.26
N PHE A 644 5.18 -4.85 13.11
CA PHE A 644 5.06 -5.66 11.90
C PHE A 644 4.50 -4.89 10.68
N GLY A 645 4.05 -3.65 10.85
CA GLY A 645 3.50 -2.82 9.77
C GLY A 645 1.98 -2.83 9.67
N CYS A 646 1.28 -3.38 10.66
CA CYS A 646 -0.18 -3.41 10.68
C CYS A 646 -0.74 -2.12 11.25
N SER A 647 -1.67 -1.49 10.52
CA SER A 647 -2.37 -0.26 10.93
C SER A 647 -3.63 -0.53 11.74
N HIS A 648 -4.15 -1.78 11.69
CA HIS A 648 -5.36 -2.21 12.36
C HIS A 648 -5.13 -3.55 13.06
N PHE A 649 -5.80 -3.74 14.19
CA PHE A 649 -5.69 -4.95 14.99
C PHE A 649 -7.06 -5.43 15.47
N VAL A 650 -7.41 -6.67 15.16
CA VAL A 650 -8.68 -7.27 15.61
C VAL A 650 -8.61 -7.60 17.10
N VAL A 651 -9.55 -7.08 17.87
CA VAL A 651 -9.72 -7.35 19.29
C VAL A 651 -11.04 -8.06 19.52
N GLY A 652 -10.98 -9.32 19.93
CA GLY A 652 -12.16 -10.09 20.34
C GLY A 652 -12.68 -9.67 21.71
N ARG A 653 -13.89 -10.10 22.04
CA ARG A 653 -14.58 -9.76 23.30
C ARG A 653 -13.78 -10.08 24.56
N ASP A 654 -13.02 -11.17 24.60
CA ASP A 654 -12.23 -11.63 25.73
C ASP A 654 -10.79 -11.93 25.28
N HIS A 655 -10.13 -10.89 24.77
CA HIS A 655 -8.77 -11.02 24.23
C HIS A 655 -7.77 -11.35 25.35
N THR A 656 -7.16 -12.54 25.27
CA THR A 656 -6.20 -13.07 26.25
C THR A 656 -6.70 -13.11 27.70
N GLY A 657 -8.00 -13.16 27.91
CA GLY A 657 -8.61 -13.30 29.23
C GLY A 657 -8.41 -14.68 29.85
N VAL A 658 -8.59 -14.76 31.17
CA VAL A 658 -8.56 -15.99 31.94
C VAL A 658 -9.77 -16.02 32.86
N LYS A 659 -10.62 -17.04 32.75
CA LYS A 659 -11.87 -17.17 33.51
C LYS A 659 -12.65 -15.83 33.51
N ASP A 660 -13.18 -15.42 34.64
CA ASP A 660 -13.94 -14.17 34.81
C ASP A 660 -13.13 -13.05 35.48
N PHE A 661 -11.80 -13.11 35.44
CA PHE A 661 -10.95 -12.09 36.05
C PHE A 661 -11.05 -10.72 35.41
N TYR A 662 -11.43 -10.65 34.13
CA TYR A 662 -11.56 -9.39 33.40
C TYR A 662 -12.99 -9.21 32.84
N HIS A 663 -13.48 -7.99 32.88
CA HIS A 663 -14.75 -7.67 32.21
C HIS A 663 -14.65 -7.95 30.70
N PRO A 664 -15.64 -8.57 30.05
CA PRO A 664 -15.57 -8.97 28.62
C PRO A 664 -15.19 -7.86 27.64
N LYS A 665 -15.51 -6.59 27.96
CA LYS A 665 -15.17 -5.42 27.12
C LYS A 665 -13.91 -4.68 27.61
N ALA A 666 -13.22 -5.17 28.63
CA ALA A 666 -12.05 -4.46 29.15
C ALA A 666 -10.93 -4.33 28.10
N SER A 667 -10.75 -5.36 27.26
CA SER A 667 -9.79 -5.34 26.16
C SER A 667 -10.19 -4.42 24.99
N HIS A 668 -11.47 -4.06 24.86
CA HIS A 668 -11.92 -3.03 23.91
C HIS A 668 -11.66 -1.63 24.49
N ASN A 669 -12.11 -1.40 25.74
CA ASN A 669 -12.10 -0.08 26.37
C ASN A 669 -10.69 0.45 26.68
N ILE A 670 -9.68 -0.42 26.77
CA ILE A 670 -8.32 0.02 27.08
C ILE A 670 -7.75 0.95 26.00
N PHE A 671 -8.11 0.75 24.75
CA PHE A 671 -7.61 1.55 23.63
C PHE A 671 -8.06 3.02 23.68
N ASP A 672 -9.23 3.30 24.27
CA ASP A 672 -9.74 4.67 24.45
C ASP A 672 -8.87 5.50 25.40
N ARG A 673 -8.09 4.85 26.25
CA ARG A 673 -7.15 5.50 27.19
C ARG A 673 -5.84 5.93 26.54
N PHE A 674 -5.55 5.42 25.34
CA PHE A 674 -4.29 5.62 24.62
C PHE A 674 -4.51 6.08 23.17
N PRO A 675 -5.07 7.30 22.96
CA PRO A 675 -5.32 7.81 21.62
C PRO A 675 -4.04 8.16 20.85
N ASP A 676 -2.89 8.14 21.53
CA ASP A 676 -1.57 8.43 20.99
C ASP A 676 -0.84 7.20 20.43
N ILE A 677 -1.47 6.04 20.37
CA ILE A 677 -0.95 4.89 19.61
C ILE A 677 -1.34 4.99 18.14
N GLY A 678 -0.46 4.50 17.28
CA GLY A 678 -0.72 4.57 15.83
C GLY A 678 -1.71 3.52 15.33
N ILE A 679 -1.72 2.33 15.95
CA ILE A 679 -2.56 1.20 15.50
C ILE A 679 -4.00 1.33 16.01
N LYS A 680 -4.97 1.10 15.11
CA LYS A 680 -6.41 1.16 15.43
C LYS A 680 -6.92 -0.22 15.85
N ALA A 681 -7.59 -0.29 17.00
CA ALA A 681 -8.32 -1.49 17.42
C ALA A 681 -9.61 -1.66 16.61
N VAL A 682 -9.84 -2.87 16.10
CA VAL A 682 -11.05 -3.26 15.38
C VAL A 682 -11.80 -4.25 16.25
N CYS A 683 -12.73 -3.74 17.06
CA CYS A 683 -13.43 -4.51 18.07
C CYS A 683 -14.60 -5.30 17.47
N PHE A 684 -14.71 -6.54 17.90
CA PHE A 684 -15.84 -7.42 17.61
C PHE A 684 -16.47 -7.92 18.89
N ASP A 685 -17.78 -7.73 18.99
CA ASP A 685 -18.63 -8.34 20.02
C ASP A 685 -18.95 -9.81 19.66
N LYS A 686 -20.05 -10.35 20.16
CA LYS A 686 -20.46 -11.73 19.92
C LYS A 686 -20.73 -11.96 18.43
N VAL A 687 -20.04 -12.95 17.84
CA VAL A 687 -20.31 -13.49 16.50
C VAL A 687 -20.85 -14.91 16.66
N PHE A 688 -21.92 -15.23 15.94
CA PHE A 688 -22.58 -16.53 15.98
C PHE A 688 -23.10 -16.90 14.59
N TYR A 689 -23.46 -18.14 14.39
CA TYR A 689 -24.11 -18.61 13.17
C TYR A 689 -25.62 -18.49 13.31
N SER A 690 -26.30 -17.89 12.30
CA SER A 690 -27.75 -17.82 12.19
C SER A 690 -28.23 -18.90 11.22
N PRO A 691 -28.99 -19.90 11.69
CA PRO A 691 -29.62 -20.88 10.82
C PRO A 691 -30.57 -20.29 9.79
N THR A 692 -31.28 -19.22 10.17
CA THR A 692 -32.25 -18.54 9.27
C THR A 692 -31.51 -17.83 8.13
N LEU A 693 -30.41 -17.13 8.42
CA LEU A 693 -29.60 -16.43 7.41
C LEU A 693 -28.60 -17.35 6.71
N GLN A 694 -28.35 -18.54 7.24
CA GLN A 694 -27.32 -19.48 6.80
C GLN A 694 -25.92 -18.85 6.73
N ASP A 695 -25.64 -17.87 7.60
CA ASP A 695 -24.39 -17.15 7.65
C ASP A 695 -24.04 -16.74 9.09
N HIS A 696 -22.78 -16.26 9.27
CA HIS A 696 -22.34 -15.69 10.53
C HIS A 696 -22.82 -14.25 10.68
N VAL A 697 -23.21 -13.90 11.89
CA VAL A 697 -23.76 -12.59 12.24
C VAL A 697 -22.91 -11.97 13.37
N HIS A 698 -22.57 -10.71 13.22
CA HIS A 698 -22.01 -9.90 14.29
C HIS A 698 -23.17 -9.15 14.99
N LEU A 699 -23.33 -9.38 16.28
CA LEU A 699 -24.48 -8.86 17.03
C LEU A 699 -24.58 -7.33 16.99
N ALA A 700 -23.46 -6.62 17.03
CA ALA A 700 -23.46 -5.15 16.98
C ALA A 700 -23.95 -4.58 15.63
N ASP A 701 -23.76 -5.30 14.53
CA ASP A 701 -24.27 -4.93 13.20
C ASP A 701 -25.74 -5.29 13.01
N ASN A 702 -26.27 -6.18 13.86
CA ASN A 702 -27.63 -6.71 13.80
C ASN A 702 -28.25 -6.79 15.20
N PRO A 703 -28.48 -5.66 15.87
CA PRO A 703 -28.89 -5.63 17.29
C PRO A 703 -30.30 -6.21 17.54
N GLU A 704 -31.14 -6.27 16.52
CA GLU A 704 -32.50 -6.81 16.59
C GLU A 704 -32.59 -8.30 16.20
N HIS A 705 -31.43 -8.96 15.98
CA HIS A 705 -31.42 -10.38 15.61
C HIS A 705 -31.96 -11.24 16.77
N PRO A 706 -32.91 -12.17 16.51
CA PRO A 706 -33.50 -13.00 17.57
C PRO A 706 -32.45 -13.85 18.28
N GLU A 707 -32.45 -13.85 19.61
CA GLU A 707 -31.46 -14.62 20.41
C GLU A 707 -31.57 -16.13 20.18
N ASP A 708 -32.78 -16.66 19.91
CA ASP A 708 -33.07 -18.07 19.64
C ASP A 708 -32.59 -18.52 18.26
N ASP A 709 -32.33 -17.61 17.32
CA ASP A 709 -31.73 -17.89 16.03
C ASP A 709 -30.18 -17.82 16.08
N SER A 710 -29.57 -18.31 17.15
CA SER A 710 -28.11 -18.32 17.28
C SER A 710 -27.58 -19.72 17.60
N GLN A 711 -26.65 -20.23 16.79
CA GLN A 711 -25.91 -21.47 17.06
C GLN A 711 -24.45 -21.16 17.37
N HIS A 712 -23.93 -21.88 18.36
CA HIS A 712 -22.56 -21.77 18.81
C HIS A 712 -22.00 -23.11 19.28
N ILE A 713 -20.78 -23.43 18.91
CA ILE A 713 -20.02 -24.56 19.44
C ILE A 713 -18.82 -24.01 20.20
N SER A 714 -18.70 -24.37 21.47
CA SER A 714 -17.54 -23.99 22.28
C SER A 714 -16.28 -24.79 21.88
N GLY A 715 -15.09 -24.25 22.15
CA GLY A 715 -13.84 -24.98 21.91
C GLY A 715 -13.77 -26.33 22.64
N THR A 716 -14.37 -26.43 23.83
CA THR A 716 -14.47 -27.70 24.60
C THR A 716 -15.39 -28.70 23.90
N GLN A 717 -16.52 -28.26 23.36
CA GLN A 717 -17.43 -29.14 22.62
C GLN A 717 -16.77 -29.63 21.32
N ALA A 718 -16.13 -28.73 20.56
CA ALA A 718 -15.43 -29.09 19.33
C ALA A 718 -14.31 -30.11 19.60
N ARG A 719 -13.56 -29.96 20.71
CA ARG A 719 -12.54 -30.93 21.10
C ARG A 719 -13.13 -32.31 21.35
N LYS A 720 -14.22 -32.40 22.14
CA LYS A 720 -14.89 -33.67 22.39
C LYS A 720 -15.35 -34.35 21.12
N MET A 721 -15.85 -33.59 20.13
CA MET A 721 -16.23 -34.14 18.83
C MET A 721 -15.00 -34.71 18.11
N PHE A 722 -13.88 -33.99 18.06
CA PHE A 722 -12.64 -34.50 17.45
C PHE A 722 -12.10 -35.75 18.15
N GLU A 723 -12.12 -35.80 19.49
CA GLU A 723 -11.69 -36.96 20.27
C GLU A 723 -12.62 -38.17 20.04
N ALA A 724 -13.90 -37.93 19.79
CA ALA A 724 -14.87 -38.96 19.42
C ALA A 724 -14.78 -39.37 17.92
N GLY A 725 -13.97 -38.71 17.12
CA GLY A 725 -13.88 -38.92 15.69
C GLY A 725 -15.06 -38.36 14.89
N GLU A 726 -15.83 -37.44 15.46
CA GLU A 726 -16.97 -36.77 14.85
C GLU A 726 -16.57 -35.46 14.18
N LEU A 727 -17.09 -35.26 12.96
CA LEU A 727 -16.87 -34.00 12.23
C LEU A 727 -17.77 -32.88 12.78
N PRO A 728 -17.22 -31.76 13.24
CA PRO A 728 -18.04 -30.58 13.49
C PRO A 728 -18.81 -30.14 12.26
N PRO A 729 -20.00 -29.50 12.42
CA PRO A 729 -20.77 -28.99 11.29
C PRO A 729 -19.99 -28.04 10.40
N ALA A 730 -20.23 -28.05 9.09
CA ALA A 730 -19.55 -27.22 8.10
C ALA A 730 -19.74 -25.70 8.33
N TRP A 731 -20.83 -25.30 8.98
CA TRP A 731 -21.04 -23.91 9.40
C TRP A 731 -20.10 -23.48 10.54
N PHE A 732 -19.60 -24.43 11.34
CA PHE A 732 -18.63 -24.15 12.42
C PHE A 732 -17.18 -24.16 11.91
N MET A 733 -16.79 -25.20 11.16
CA MET A 733 -15.42 -25.37 10.66
C MET A 733 -15.41 -25.93 9.24
N ARG A 734 -14.42 -25.51 8.45
CA ARG A 734 -14.20 -26.05 7.11
C ARG A 734 -13.95 -27.56 7.18
N PRO A 735 -14.64 -28.38 6.35
CA PRO A 735 -14.50 -29.83 6.38
C PRO A 735 -13.05 -30.32 6.21
N GLU A 736 -12.24 -29.63 5.39
CA GLU A 736 -10.85 -29.97 5.13
C GLU A 736 -9.98 -29.83 6.39
N ILE A 737 -10.26 -28.82 7.20
CA ILE A 737 -9.55 -28.61 8.49
C ILE A 737 -10.01 -29.66 9.49
N SER A 738 -11.31 -29.88 9.60
CA SER A 738 -11.87 -30.89 10.51
C SER A 738 -11.34 -32.29 10.18
N GLN A 739 -11.27 -32.63 8.90
CA GLN A 739 -10.76 -33.93 8.43
C GLN A 739 -9.26 -34.09 8.77
N MET A 740 -8.46 -33.05 8.53
CA MET A 740 -7.03 -33.05 8.87
C MET A 740 -6.80 -33.32 10.37
N ILE A 741 -7.62 -32.71 11.24
CA ILE A 741 -7.55 -32.89 12.69
C ILE A 741 -7.95 -34.34 13.06
N ILE A 742 -9.06 -34.84 12.53
CA ILE A 742 -9.55 -36.21 12.82
C ILE A 742 -8.54 -37.27 12.35
N ASP A 743 -7.95 -37.07 11.18
CA ASP A 743 -6.95 -38.00 10.66
C ASP A 743 -5.69 -38.05 11.54
N ALA A 744 -5.30 -36.91 12.10
CA ALA A 744 -4.21 -36.83 13.05
C ALA A 744 -4.55 -37.56 14.38
N VAL A 745 -5.76 -37.32 14.91
CA VAL A 745 -6.25 -38.03 16.12
C VAL A 745 -6.27 -39.54 15.88
N LYS A 746 -6.77 -40.01 14.73
CA LYS A 746 -6.78 -41.44 14.37
C LYS A 746 -5.38 -42.05 14.25
N ARG A 747 -4.38 -41.27 13.84
CA ARG A 747 -2.97 -41.71 13.84
C ARG A 747 -2.32 -41.69 15.20
N GLY A 748 -3.03 -41.28 16.26
CA GLY A 748 -2.48 -41.18 17.61
C GLY A 748 -1.53 -40.00 17.81
N GLU A 749 -1.55 -39.03 16.94
CA GLU A 749 -0.73 -37.81 17.08
C GLU A 749 -1.29 -36.93 18.22
N GLU A 750 -0.39 -36.21 18.90
CA GLU A 750 -0.78 -35.29 19.98
C GLU A 750 -1.35 -33.98 19.38
N VAL A 751 -2.63 -34.00 19.08
CA VAL A 751 -3.34 -32.85 18.51
C VAL A 751 -3.60 -31.75 19.55
N PHE A 752 -3.88 -32.17 20.78
CA PHE A 752 -4.13 -31.29 21.93
C PHE A 752 -3.02 -31.45 22.95
N VAL A 753 -2.57 -30.34 23.52
CA VAL A 753 -1.56 -30.32 24.59
C VAL A 753 -2.13 -31.00 25.85
N ARG A 754 -1.44 -32.02 26.36
CA ARG A 754 -1.84 -32.82 27.52
C ARG A 754 -1.45 -32.16 28.86
#